data_d44849a07705a0a9515d8943f20ca261
#
_entry.id   d44849a07705a0a9515d8943f20ca261
#
_cell.length_a   1.000
_cell.length_b   1.000
_cell.length_c   1.000
_cell.angle_alpha   90.00
_cell.angle_beta   90.00
_cell.angle_gamma   90.00
#
_symmetry.space_group_name_H-M   'P 1'
#
loop_
_entity.id
_entity.type
_entity.pdbx_description
1 polymer ?
#
loop_
_entity_poly.entity_id
_entity_poly.type
_entity_poly.pdbx_seq_one_letter_code
_entity_poly.pdbx_strand_id
1 'polypeptide(L)'
;MRQFTSGQNIVVDGIRIGKSWEEAVTSEFSLVDNTAPIFAAGFPKVTNVDATQADLQVSMDEAGKAYYVVVPDGSTAPTVAEVVAGANYGTVTLITNGTIDITAGGTPYSATITGLTDKTDYDIYVVAEDDEDTPNRQTETVMVNLYTIRPPDVLLLADFETAGSLAPFTQVSITGDQVWTQSSFNDDNFAKMSGHTTLDNENEDWLISPAINVSSAESVVLNFITAKNYSGGTFKVMLSSNFSGTYSATDIAAASWTDITSNFALSTGGYAWVSSGDYSLDAYTGEVYLAFVYTSTTEGAATWEVDDFRVTGYLPAGSDASLSDLMVGGTSIDGFDAAKVSYEMIIEASVTAPPAVTYTTTDPTASAVVTNATDLGGDAAARTTTVVVTAADGITTQTYTVLFNPIIAVADLATLRAVDPADYNRIYQVTGEVVVSGINDSQRHQKYVQDGSAGILIDDAGGIITTAYSVGDGITGLTGSLSEYNKLLQFLPYRDPGTASSTANTLTPQEVTVADFTASQENYESELVKIIGVKFTGADGTAAFQEKKNYTISVGTDETILRTIFLGTDLNDKVIPYMADVTGIATVYNADAQLAPRNYADFVVYSSDATLSDLKVSGTTVTGFAAGTMTYNVSLSAGTTTVPTVTATPAEEGATVNITPATSLTGDAAARTTTVEVTSHDQSDVKTYTVVFTVATGIEDNLSGKFRIYPVPANDEITAAGLDGATLIEIFDVTGNKVAAVRCDDESSVKIPVAHLSRGLYFMRVTTPEGFAMKRFVKE
;
A
#
# COMPACT_ATOMS: atom_id res chain seq x y z
N MET A 1 -13.54 -37.68 -79.96
CA MET A 1 -14.64 -37.05 -79.16
C MET A 1 -15.29 -38.14 -78.30
N ARG A 2 -15.32 -37.95 -76.97
CA ARG A 2 -16.18 -38.75 -76.12
C ARG A 2 -17.48 -38.04 -76.00
N GLN A 3 -18.57 -38.69 -76.30
CA GLN A 3 -19.91 -38.16 -76.21
C GLN A 3 -20.38 -38.40 -74.76
N PHE A 4 -20.65 -37.32 -74.03
CA PHE A 4 -21.24 -37.38 -72.69
C PHE A 4 -22.75 -37.32 -72.80
N THR A 5 -23.43 -38.25 -72.08
CA THR A 5 -24.87 -38.50 -72.14
C THR A 5 -25.72 -37.68 -71.14
N SER A 6 -25.27 -36.53 -70.71
CA SER A 6 -26.09 -35.65 -69.91
C SER A 6 -25.67 -34.18 -70.08
N GLY A 7 -26.54 -33.43 -70.67
CA GLY A 7 -26.76 -31.97 -70.76
C GLY A 7 -25.65 -30.99 -70.34
N GLN A 8 -24.39 -31.28 -70.56
CA GLN A 8 -23.29 -30.34 -70.35
C GLN A 8 -23.07 -29.56 -71.66
N ASN A 9 -23.12 -28.24 -71.54
CA ASN A 9 -22.68 -27.37 -72.59
C ASN A 9 -21.18 -27.52 -72.76
N ILE A 10 -20.71 -27.97 -73.93
CA ILE A 10 -19.29 -27.95 -74.28
C ILE A 10 -19.09 -26.62 -75.00
N VAL A 11 -18.36 -25.71 -74.37
CA VAL A 11 -17.80 -24.54 -75.07
C VAL A 11 -16.51 -25.00 -75.75
N VAL A 12 -16.44 -24.92 -77.06
CA VAL A 12 -15.24 -25.17 -77.82
C VAL A 12 -14.66 -23.80 -78.16
N ASP A 13 -13.61 -23.46 -77.48
CA ASP A 13 -12.83 -22.27 -77.75
C ASP A 13 -11.59 -22.69 -78.56
N GLY A 14 -11.57 -22.32 -79.81
CA GLY A 14 -10.54 -22.59 -80.76
C GLY A 14 -10.51 -24.00 -81.38
N ILE A 15 -10.56 -24.11 -82.67
CA ILE A 15 -10.34 -25.33 -83.43
C ILE A 15 -8.97 -25.25 -84.10
N ARG A 16 -8.09 -26.20 -83.77
CA ARG A 16 -6.76 -26.32 -84.40
C ARG A 16 -6.74 -27.37 -85.42
N ILE A 17 -6.15 -27.03 -86.59
CA ILE A 17 -5.94 -27.97 -87.74
C ILE A 17 -4.45 -28.11 -87.97
N GLY A 18 -3.88 -29.26 -87.57
CA GLY A 18 -2.48 -29.64 -87.84
C GLY A 18 -2.40 -30.64 -88.97
N LYS A 19 -1.21 -30.69 -89.65
CA LYS A 19 -0.96 -31.69 -90.71
C LYS A 19 -0.69 -33.08 -90.16
N SER A 20 -0.44 -33.19 -88.87
CA SER A 20 -0.27 -34.46 -88.15
C SER A 20 -0.89 -34.34 -86.78
N TRP A 21 -1.19 -35.49 -86.12
CA TRP A 21 -1.68 -35.55 -84.77
C TRP A 21 -0.69 -34.99 -83.77
N GLU A 22 0.59 -35.20 -84.02
CA GLU A 22 1.65 -34.68 -83.18
C GLU A 22 1.70 -33.13 -83.21
N GLU A 23 1.58 -32.51 -84.38
CA GLU A 23 1.56 -31.09 -84.55
C GLU A 23 0.32 -30.44 -83.88
N ALA A 24 -0.80 -31.15 -83.86
CA ALA A 24 -2.03 -30.68 -83.25
C ALA A 24 -1.99 -30.75 -81.70
N VAL A 25 -1.14 -31.57 -81.06
CA VAL A 25 -1.10 -31.77 -79.63
C VAL A 25 0.16 -31.29 -78.94
N THR A 26 1.25 -31.02 -79.65
CA THR A 26 2.55 -30.64 -79.07
C THR A 26 2.87 -29.15 -79.11
N SER A 27 2.05 -28.35 -79.75
CA SER A 27 2.24 -26.90 -79.71
C SER A 27 1.44 -26.33 -78.53
N GLU A 28 2.09 -25.57 -77.66
CA GLU A 28 1.43 -24.84 -76.63
C GLU A 28 0.31 -23.96 -77.18
N PHE A 29 -0.88 -24.13 -76.64
CA PHE A 29 -2.01 -23.30 -77.00
C PHE A 29 -1.94 -22.05 -76.14
N SER A 30 -1.35 -21.02 -76.63
CA SER A 30 -1.54 -19.71 -76.00
C SER A 30 -2.91 -19.21 -76.45
N LEU A 31 -3.84 -19.15 -75.54
CA LEU A 31 -5.03 -18.33 -75.65
C LEU A 31 -4.53 -16.88 -75.63
N VAL A 32 -4.54 -16.26 -76.82
CA VAL A 32 -4.32 -14.81 -76.84
C VAL A 32 -5.53 -14.20 -76.22
N ASP A 33 -5.38 -13.60 -75.07
CA ASP A 33 -6.44 -12.76 -74.47
C ASP A 33 -6.63 -11.54 -75.39
N ASN A 34 -7.82 -11.24 -75.78
CA ASN A 34 -8.19 -10.06 -76.56
C ASN A 34 -9.19 -9.18 -75.79
N THR A 35 -9.33 -9.40 -74.51
CA THR A 35 -10.26 -8.62 -73.65
C THR A 35 -9.45 -7.67 -72.78
N ALA A 36 -9.85 -6.43 -72.71
CA ALA A 36 -9.28 -5.48 -71.76
C ALA A 36 -9.74 -5.75 -70.34
N PRO A 37 -8.90 -5.57 -69.34
CA PRO A 37 -9.26 -5.77 -67.94
C PRO A 37 -10.46 -4.92 -67.52
N ILE A 38 -11.24 -5.44 -66.59
CA ILE A 38 -12.44 -4.77 -66.03
C ILE A 38 -12.17 -4.45 -64.55
N PHE A 39 -12.40 -3.22 -64.14
CA PHE A 39 -12.34 -2.88 -62.74
C PHE A 39 -13.42 -3.63 -61.93
N ALA A 40 -13.07 -4.17 -60.80
CA ALA A 40 -13.97 -4.78 -59.86
C ALA A 40 -15.04 -3.77 -59.38
N ALA A 41 -16.20 -4.26 -59.04
CA ALA A 41 -17.28 -3.39 -58.52
C ALA A 41 -16.82 -2.51 -57.33
N GLY A 42 -17.02 -1.20 -57.45
CA GLY A 42 -16.58 -0.23 -56.45
C GLY A 42 -15.12 0.23 -56.61
N PHE A 43 -14.42 -0.15 -57.69
CA PHE A 43 -13.12 0.35 -58.04
C PHE A 43 -13.15 1.00 -59.45
N PRO A 44 -12.22 1.92 -59.75
CA PRO A 44 -11.27 2.56 -58.83
C PRO A 44 -11.94 3.42 -57.76
N LYS A 45 -11.32 3.58 -56.57
CA LYS A 45 -11.81 4.42 -55.48
C LYS A 45 -10.66 5.14 -54.78
N VAL A 46 -10.98 6.23 -54.11
CA VAL A 46 -10.05 6.97 -53.26
C VAL A 46 -10.28 6.58 -51.78
N THR A 47 -9.19 6.43 -51.02
CA THR A 47 -9.15 6.16 -49.58
C THR A 47 -8.03 6.97 -48.96
N ASN A 48 -8.00 7.02 -47.60
CA ASN A 48 -6.95 7.70 -46.85
C ASN A 48 -6.72 9.12 -47.33
N VAL A 49 -7.81 9.87 -47.50
CA VAL A 49 -7.73 11.26 -48.01
C VAL A 49 -7.22 12.17 -46.92
N ASP A 50 -6.19 12.95 -47.21
CA ASP A 50 -5.56 13.94 -46.34
C ASP A 50 -5.49 15.31 -47.05
N ALA A 51 -4.93 16.32 -46.42
CA ALA A 51 -4.80 17.67 -46.94
C ALA A 51 -4.00 17.73 -48.27
N THR A 52 -2.94 16.92 -48.38
CA THR A 52 -1.97 17.00 -49.47
C THR A 52 -1.74 15.68 -50.18
N GLN A 53 -2.46 14.63 -49.79
CA GLN A 53 -2.31 13.29 -50.36
C GLN A 53 -3.61 12.47 -50.23
N ALA A 54 -3.72 11.42 -51.04
CA ALA A 54 -4.77 10.43 -50.93
C ALA A 54 -4.29 9.11 -51.55
N ASP A 55 -4.89 7.98 -51.20
CA ASP A 55 -4.58 6.69 -51.85
C ASP A 55 -5.63 6.37 -52.90
N LEU A 56 -5.19 6.23 -54.17
CA LEU A 56 -6.00 5.64 -55.23
C LEU A 56 -5.89 4.13 -55.16
N GLN A 57 -7.01 3.44 -54.96
CA GLN A 57 -7.10 1.98 -55.00
C GLN A 57 -7.76 1.49 -56.27
N VAL A 58 -7.17 0.48 -56.87
CA VAL A 58 -7.70 -0.21 -58.03
C VAL A 58 -7.72 -1.72 -57.77
N SER A 59 -8.72 -2.39 -58.34
CA SER A 59 -8.79 -3.85 -58.40
C SER A 59 -9.37 -4.23 -59.73
N MET A 60 -8.74 -5.16 -60.45
CA MET A 60 -9.15 -5.65 -61.76
C MET A 60 -9.45 -7.15 -61.70
N ASP A 61 -10.08 -7.68 -62.70
CA ASP A 61 -10.39 -9.12 -62.82
C ASP A 61 -9.16 -9.96 -63.20
N GLU A 62 -8.11 -9.33 -63.71
CA GLU A 62 -6.85 -9.96 -64.14
C GLU A 62 -5.62 -9.15 -63.74
N ALA A 63 -4.40 -9.68 -63.99
CA ALA A 63 -3.14 -8.98 -63.85
C ALA A 63 -2.95 -7.94 -64.94
N GLY A 64 -2.17 -6.88 -64.67
CA GLY A 64 -1.92 -5.82 -65.63
C GLY A 64 -1.43 -4.53 -65.01
N LYS A 65 -1.81 -3.41 -65.57
CA LYS A 65 -1.38 -2.09 -65.14
C LYS A 65 -2.53 -1.09 -65.23
N ALA A 66 -2.68 -0.27 -64.17
CA ALA A 66 -3.55 0.90 -64.21
C ALA A 66 -2.73 2.18 -64.29
N TYR A 67 -3.12 3.07 -65.20
CA TYR A 67 -2.58 4.41 -65.37
C TYR A 67 -3.55 5.41 -64.78
N TYR A 68 -3.06 6.47 -64.17
CA TYR A 68 -3.93 7.53 -63.68
C TYR A 68 -3.32 8.92 -63.89
N VAL A 69 -4.19 9.89 -64.07
CA VAL A 69 -3.88 11.32 -64.01
C VAL A 69 -4.82 12.02 -63.05
N VAL A 70 -4.29 13.01 -62.33
CA VAL A 70 -5.06 13.90 -61.43
C VAL A 70 -5.11 15.29 -62.02
N VAL A 71 -6.29 15.86 -62.14
CA VAL A 71 -6.52 17.17 -62.74
C VAL A 71 -7.42 18.02 -61.83
N PRO A 72 -7.41 19.36 -61.96
CA PRO A 72 -8.39 20.19 -61.25
C PRO A 72 -9.83 19.81 -61.61
N ASP A 73 -10.72 19.91 -60.66
CA ASP A 73 -12.14 19.60 -60.81
C ASP A 73 -12.73 20.35 -62.03
N GLY A 74 -13.64 19.68 -62.73
CA GLY A 74 -14.28 20.21 -63.92
C GLY A 74 -13.39 20.39 -65.13
N SER A 75 -12.19 19.84 -65.12
CA SER A 75 -11.28 19.83 -66.31
C SER A 75 -11.90 19.00 -67.44
N THR A 76 -11.54 19.34 -68.70
CA THR A 76 -11.91 18.51 -69.83
C THR A 76 -11.40 17.10 -69.66
N ALA A 77 -12.26 16.09 -69.75
CA ALA A 77 -11.86 14.69 -69.59
C ALA A 77 -10.76 14.30 -70.58
N PRO A 78 -9.68 13.63 -70.14
CA PRO A 78 -8.61 13.15 -71.01
C PRO A 78 -9.07 11.93 -71.82
N THR A 79 -8.52 11.78 -73.01
CA THR A 79 -8.61 10.53 -73.75
C THR A 79 -7.75 9.42 -73.11
N VAL A 80 -8.05 8.17 -73.38
CA VAL A 80 -7.30 7.02 -72.91
C VAL A 80 -5.78 7.19 -73.18
N ALA A 81 -5.43 7.68 -74.39
CA ALA A 81 -4.02 7.92 -74.77
C ALA A 81 -3.36 9.02 -73.89
N GLU A 82 -4.08 10.05 -73.54
CA GLU A 82 -3.58 11.12 -72.66
C GLU A 82 -3.39 10.67 -71.18
N VAL A 83 -4.27 9.81 -70.67
CA VAL A 83 -4.07 9.19 -69.33
C VAL A 83 -2.81 8.34 -69.32
N VAL A 84 -2.64 7.49 -70.35
CA VAL A 84 -1.46 6.63 -70.45
C VAL A 84 -0.18 7.42 -70.67
N ALA A 85 -0.24 8.52 -71.41
CA ALA A 85 0.90 9.41 -71.62
C ALA A 85 1.36 10.12 -70.35
N GLY A 86 0.45 10.32 -69.37
CA GLY A 86 0.76 10.98 -68.09
C GLY A 86 1.34 12.39 -68.30
N ALA A 87 0.85 13.15 -69.28
CA ALA A 87 1.34 14.46 -69.60
C ALA A 87 0.18 15.46 -69.76
N ASN A 88 0.49 16.75 -69.61
CA ASN A 88 -0.48 17.83 -69.83
C ASN A 88 -1.13 17.67 -71.23
N TYR A 89 -2.42 17.94 -71.32
CA TYR A 89 -3.20 17.80 -72.57
C TYR A 89 -4.13 19.01 -72.77
N GLY A 90 -4.30 19.39 -74.04
CA GLY A 90 -5.10 20.57 -74.32
C GLY A 90 -4.61 21.80 -73.57
N THR A 91 -5.49 22.37 -72.75
CA THR A 91 -5.18 23.47 -71.81
C THR A 91 -5.11 22.98 -70.32
N VAL A 92 -5.19 21.66 -70.11
CA VAL A 92 -5.19 21.08 -68.75
C VAL A 92 -3.75 20.78 -68.32
N THR A 93 -3.39 21.29 -67.17
CA THR A 93 -2.14 20.94 -66.49
C THR A 93 -2.43 19.88 -65.46
N LEU A 94 -1.70 18.78 -65.50
CA LEU A 94 -1.84 17.71 -64.46
C LEU A 94 -1.32 18.21 -63.11
N ILE A 95 -2.02 17.83 -62.05
CA ILE A 95 -1.52 17.95 -60.68
C ILE A 95 -0.43 16.89 -60.49
N THR A 96 -0.79 15.62 -60.78
CA THR A 96 0.15 14.49 -60.74
C THR A 96 -0.36 13.37 -61.64
N ASN A 97 0.47 12.37 -61.87
CA ASN A 97 0.13 11.16 -62.60
C ASN A 97 0.92 9.97 -62.05
N GLY A 98 0.54 8.76 -62.46
CA GLY A 98 1.28 7.57 -62.06
C GLY A 98 0.71 6.29 -62.64
N THR A 99 1.31 5.18 -62.23
CA THR A 99 0.91 3.83 -62.61
C THR A 99 0.83 2.93 -61.40
N ILE A 100 -0.05 1.94 -61.41
CA ILE A 100 -0.23 0.91 -60.40
C ILE A 100 -0.05 -0.45 -61.10
N ASP A 101 0.98 -1.21 -60.71
CA ASP A 101 1.19 -2.56 -61.23
C ASP A 101 0.31 -3.54 -60.46
N ILE A 102 -0.51 -4.31 -61.16
CA ILE A 102 -1.46 -5.29 -60.58
C ILE A 102 -0.95 -6.69 -60.95
N THR A 103 -0.46 -7.40 -59.93
CA THR A 103 0.18 -8.71 -60.14
C THR A 103 -0.81 -9.88 -60.02
N ALA A 104 -2.04 -9.64 -59.59
CA ALA A 104 -3.09 -10.68 -59.51
C ALA A 104 -4.49 -10.05 -59.57
N GLY A 105 -5.36 -10.65 -60.36
CA GLY A 105 -6.76 -10.26 -60.42
C GLY A 105 -7.50 -10.45 -59.11
N GLY A 106 -8.54 -9.61 -58.89
CA GLY A 106 -9.40 -9.66 -57.71
C GLY A 106 -8.80 -9.10 -56.39
N THR A 107 -7.54 -8.65 -56.43
CA THR A 107 -6.83 -8.07 -55.28
C THR A 107 -6.74 -6.54 -55.44
N PRO A 108 -7.07 -5.73 -54.42
CA PRO A 108 -6.84 -4.28 -54.46
C PRO A 108 -5.36 -3.93 -54.38
N TYR A 109 -4.92 -3.02 -55.26
CA TYR A 109 -3.60 -2.38 -55.24
C TYR A 109 -3.78 -0.89 -55.11
N SER A 110 -2.82 -0.17 -54.53
CA SER A 110 -2.90 1.26 -54.32
C SER A 110 -1.63 2.02 -54.69
N ALA A 111 -1.82 3.29 -55.03
CA ALA A 111 -0.75 4.27 -55.10
C ALA A 111 -1.14 5.51 -54.32
N THR A 112 -0.18 6.08 -53.61
CA THR A 112 -0.40 7.35 -52.89
C THR A 112 -0.23 8.50 -53.91
N ILE A 113 -1.28 9.29 -54.03
CA ILE A 113 -1.32 10.54 -54.79
C ILE A 113 -0.81 11.65 -53.87
N THR A 114 0.19 12.41 -54.30
CA THR A 114 0.76 13.54 -53.51
C THR A 114 0.74 14.83 -54.33
N GLY A 115 1.06 15.97 -53.68
CA GLY A 115 1.06 17.30 -54.33
C GLY A 115 -0.32 17.91 -54.45
N LEU A 116 -1.27 17.43 -53.65
CA LEU A 116 -2.64 17.99 -53.57
C LEU A 116 -2.64 19.26 -52.71
N THR A 117 -3.65 20.07 -52.85
CA THR A 117 -3.93 21.24 -52.02
C THR A 117 -5.12 20.96 -51.12
N ASP A 118 -5.05 21.41 -49.84
CA ASP A 118 -6.13 21.27 -48.85
C ASP A 118 -7.48 21.83 -49.36
N LYS A 119 -8.60 21.21 -48.97
CA LYS A 119 -9.96 21.64 -49.29
C LYS A 119 -10.19 21.91 -50.79
N THR A 120 -9.65 21.08 -51.64
CA THR A 120 -9.69 21.25 -53.09
C THR A 120 -10.29 20.02 -53.74
N ASP A 121 -11.17 20.23 -54.76
CA ASP A 121 -11.74 19.19 -55.57
C ASP A 121 -10.83 18.85 -56.73
N TYR A 122 -10.71 17.57 -57.05
CA TYR A 122 -9.93 17.00 -58.13
C TYR A 122 -10.69 15.90 -58.86
N ASP A 123 -10.46 15.78 -60.17
CA ASP A 123 -10.87 14.64 -60.96
C ASP A 123 -9.66 13.70 -61.19
N ILE A 124 -9.84 12.41 -60.90
CA ILE A 124 -8.86 11.37 -61.16
C ILE A 124 -9.38 10.51 -62.31
N TYR A 125 -8.65 10.44 -63.41
CA TYR A 125 -8.99 9.58 -64.53
C TYR A 125 -8.07 8.37 -64.53
N VAL A 126 -8.64 7.18 -64.64
CA VAL A 126 -7.94 5.89 -64.56
C VAL A 126 -8.23 5.05 -65.83
N VAL A 127 -7.21 4.38 -66.36
CA VAL A 127 -7.29 3.44 -67.48
C VAL A 127 -6.48 2.20 -67.12
N ALA A 128 -7.00 1.04 -67.46
CA ALA A 128 -6.32 -0.24 -67.22
C ALA A 128 -5.93 -0.90 -68.55
N GLU A 129 -4.82 -1.67 -68.51
CA GLU A 129 -4.40 -2.63 -69.54
C GLU A 129 -3.96 -3.94 -68.86
N ASP A 130 -4.05 -5.07 -69.59
CA ASP A 130 -3.56 -6.37 -69.16
C ASP A 130 -2.02 -6.48 -69.26
N ASP A 131 -1.45 -7.62 -68.87
CA ASP A 131 -0.01 -7.89 -68.92
C ASP A 131 0.43 -8.73 -70.11
N GLU A 132 -0.38 -8.80 -71.17
CA GLU A 132 -0.05 -9.52 -72.38
C GLU A 132 1.05 -8.82 -73.15
N ASP A 133 1.80 -9.57 -74.02
CA ASP A 133 2.85 -9.03 -74.87
C ASP A 133 2.34 -7.89 -75.79
N THR A 134 1.06 -7.91 -76.14
CA THR A 134 0.33 -6.83 -76.81
C THR A 134 -0.86 -6.50 -75.93
N PRO A 135 -0.71 -5.54 -75.04
CA PRO A 135 -1.73 -5.27 -74.02
C PRO A 135 -3.08 -4.87 -74.61
N ASN A 136 -4.14 -5.45 -74.09
CA ASN A 136 -5.50 -5.00 -74.34
C ASN A 136 -5.85 -3.89 -73.31
N ARG A 137 -6.17 -2.76 -73.82
CA ARG A 137 -6.42 -1.57 -73.02
C ARG A 137 -7.88 -1.20 -73.10
N GLN A 138 -8.40 -0.72 -71.97
CA GLN A 138 -9.75 -0.13 -71.90
C GLN A 138 -9.89 0.98 -72.97
N THR A 139 -11.08 1.09 -73.50
CA THR A 139 -11.39 2.09 -74.53
C THR A 139 -11.95 3.39 -73.99
N GLU A 140 -12.28 3.41 -72.71
CA GLU A 140 -12.81 4.57 -72.02
C GLU A 140 -12.07 4.78 -70.69
N THR A 141 -12.01 6.03 -70.23
CA THR A 141 -11.46 6.41 -68.90
C THR A 141 -12.51 6.28 -67.84
N VAL A 142 -12.15 5.84 -66.64
CA VAL A 142 -12.98 5.85 -65.45
C VAL A 142 -12.61 7.03 -64.57
N MET A 143 -13.58 7.88 -64.24
CA MET A 143 -13.35 9.06 -63.41
C MET A 143 -13.73 8.75 -61.96
N VAL A 144 -12.92 9.24 -61.03
CA VAL A 144 -13.16 9.24 -59.58
C VAL A 144 -12.94 10.65 -59.07
N ASN A 145 -13.95 11.16 -58.34
CA ASN A 145 -13.80 12.46 -57.69
C ASN A 145 -12.98 12.32 -56.40
N LEU A 146 -12.15 13.29 -56.12
CA LEU A 146 -11.39 13.42 -54.92
C LEU A 146 -11.59 14.83 -54.36
N TYR A 147 -12.05 14.93 -53.13
CA TYR A 147 -12.03 16.16 -52.35
C TYR A 147 -11.05 16.00 -51.22
N THR A 148 -10.00 16.81 -51.16
CA THR A 148 -9.03 16.76 -50.07
C THR A 148 -9.62 17.31 -48.79
N ILE A 149 -9.56 16.53 -47.74
CA ILE A 149 -9.90 16.91 -46.35
C ILE A 149 -8.67 16.66 -45.51
N ARG A 150 -8.35 17.59 -44.60
CA ARG A 150 -7.40 17.28 -43.56
C ARG A 150 -8.15 16.99 -42.25
N PRO A 151 -7.59 16.18 -41.32
CA PRO A 151 -8.11 16.13 -39.97
C PRO A 151 -8.08 17.53 -39.37
N PRO A 152 -9.04 17.92 -38.48
CA PRO A 152 -8.98 19.19 -37.83
C PRO A 152 -7.74 19.27 -36.91
N ASP A 153 -7.13 20.47 -36.88
CA ASP A 153 -6.03 20.75 -35.98
C ASP A 153 -6.53 20.71 -34.56
N VAL A 154 -5.70 20.25 -33.62
CA VAL A 154 -6.03 20.24 -32.19
C VAL A 154 -5.59 21.57 -31.59
N LEU A 155 -6.56 22.36 -31.14
CA LEU A 155 -6.33 23.66 -30.51
C LEU A 155 -6.05 23.54 -29.01
N LEU A 156 -6.63 22.52 -28.35
CA LEU A 156 -6.37 22.16 -26.95
C LEU A 156 -6.69 20.68 -26.72
N LEU A 157 -5.79 20.00 -26.02
CA LEU A 157 -5.96 18.63 -25.52
C LEU A 157 -5.68 18.57 -24.02
N ALA A 158 -6.51 17.85 -23.28
CA ALA A 158 -6.24 17.44 -21.92
C ALA A 158 -6.72 15.99 -21.73
N ASP A 159 -5.75 15.09 -21.79
CA ASP A 159 -5.91 13.65 -21.57
C ASP A 159 -5.56 13.23 -20.14
N PHE A 160 -5.12 14.16 -19.31
CA PHE A 160 -4.71 13.99 -17.91
C PHE A 160 -3.74 12.84 -17.64
N GLU A 161 -3.01 12.33 -18.67
CA GLU A 161 -2.14 11.18 -18.54
C GLU A 161 -0.84 11.43 -17.77
N THR A 162 -0.46 12.69 -17.55
CA THR A 162 0.70 13.02 -16.72
C THR A 162 0.42 12.80 -15.25
N ALA A 163 1.13 11.86 -14.62
CA ALA A 163 0.90 11.45 -13.24
C ALA A 163 0.97 12.63 -12.24
N GLY A 164 -0.07 12.77 -11.42
CA GLY A 164 -0.19 13.81 -10.40
C GLY A 164 -0.50 15.19 -10.95
N SER A 165 -0.86 15.32 -12.24
CA SER A 165 -1.10 16.61 -12.91
C SER A 165 -2.51 16.72 -13.48
N LEU A 166 -3.08 17.92 -13.37
CA LEU A 166 -4.31 18.32 -14.07
C LEU A 166 -4.01 19.23 -15.27
N ALA A 167 -2.74 19.42 -15.61
CA ALA A 167 -2.35 20.27 -16.75
C ALA A 167 -3.00 19.74 -18.04
N PRO A 168 -3.38 20.66 -18.95
CA PRO A 168 -3.19 22.12 -18.92
C PRO A 168 -4.27 22.88 -18.11
N PHE A 169 -5.19 22.18 -17.46
CA PHE A 169 -6.23 22.79 -16.63
C PHE A 169 -5.69 23.23 -15.26
N THR A 170 -6.31 24.26 -14.71
CA THR A 170 -6.02 24.76 -13.36
C THR A 170 -7.23 24.60 -12.47
N GLN A 171 -7.07 23.98 -11.30
CA GLN A 171 -8.12 23.86 -10.32
C GLN A 171 -8.17 25.07 -9.39
N VAL A 172 -9.36 25.50 -9.00
CA VAL A 172 -9.60 26.54 -8.01
C VAL A 172 -10.75 26.13 -7.11
N SER A 173 -10.50 26.01 -5.80
CA SER A 173 -11.55 25.78 -4.82
C SER A 173 -12.15 27.11 -4.34
N ILE A 174 -13.46 27.21 -4.32
CA ILE A 174 -14.21 28.34 -3.76
C ILE A 174 -14.68 28.00 -2.35
N THR A 175 -15.13 26.77 -2.12
CA THR A 175 -15.66 26.31 -0.85
C THR A 175 -15.32 24.83 -0.66
N GLY A 176 -14.91 24.45 0.54
CA GLY A 176 -14.61 23.07 0.93
C GLY A 176 -13.12 22.76 0.86
N ASP A 177 -12.76 21.61 1.45
CA ASP A 177 -11.37 21.12 1.51
C ASP A 177 -11.05 20.09 0.41
N GLN A 178 -12.09 19.55 -0.25
CA GLN A 178 -11.92 18.61 -1.36
C GLN A 178 -11.73 19.43 -2.63
N VAL A 179 -10.83 18.95 -3.51
CA VAL A 179 -10.46 19.66 -4.74
C VAL A 179 -10.39 18.70 -5.92
N TRP A 180 -10.39 19.23 -7.13
CA TRP A 180 -10.07 18.44 -8.31
C TRP A 180 -8.67 17.83 -8.18
N THR A 181 -8.57 16.55 -8.45
CA THR A 181 -7.30 15.79 -8.43
C THR A 181 -7.23 14.86 -9.63
N GLN A 182 -6.03 14.53 -10.06
CA GLN A 182 -5.86 13.40 -10.97
C GLN A 182 -6.14 12.10 -10.22
N SER A 183 -6.80 11.16 -10.89
CA SER A 183 -7.02 9.78 -10.42
C SER A 183 -6.79 8.83 -11.57
N SER A 184 -6.67 7.53 -11.29
CA SER A 184 -6.44 6.52 -12.32
C SER A 184 -7.30 5.28 -12.12
N PHE A 185 -7.60 4.59 -13.22
CA PHE A 185 -8.24 3.28 -13.21
C PHE A 185 -7.83 2.49 -14.46
N ASN A 186 -7.26 1.28 -14.27
CA ASN A 186 -6.76 0.41 -15.35
C ASN A 186 -5.73 1.11 -16.28
N ASP A 187 -4.75 1.79 -15.69
CA ASP A 187 -3.68 2.53 -16.39
C ASP A 187 -4.17 3.74 -17.21
N ASP A 188 -5.39 4.19 -17.00
CA ASP A 188 -6.02 5.36 -17.61
C ASP A 188 -6.18 6.44 -16.54
N ASN A 189 -5.66 7.65 -16.79
CA ASN A 189 -5.69 8.75 -15.84
C ASN A 189 -6.74 9.78 -16.26
N PHE A 190 -7.41 10.39 -15.30
CA PHE A 190 -8.49 11.35 -15.51
C PHE A 190 -8.57 12.38 -14.39
N ALA A 191 -9.19 13.51 -14.65
CA ALA A 191 -9.53 14.49 -13.61
C ALA A 191 -10.74 14.02 -12.81
N LYS A 192 -10.63 14.03 -11.48
CA LYS A 192 -11.67 13.56 -10.57
C LYS A 192 -12.00 14.59 -9.50
N MET A 193 -13.27 14.74 -9.19
CA MET A 193 -13.77 15.50 -8.07
C MET A 193 -14.82 14.73 -7.29
N SER A 194 -14.72 14.75 -5.96
CA SER A 194 -15.74 14.20 -5.07
C SER A 194 -15.78 14.97 -3.76
N GLY A 195 -16.93 15.46 -3.38
CA GLY A 195 -17.16 16.05 -2.08
C GLY A 195 -17.37 15.03 -0.95
N HIS A 196 -17.29 13.73 -1.25
CA HIS A 196 -17.45 12.66 -0.26
C HIS A 196 -16.09 12.21 0.27
N THR A 197 -15.98 12.15 1.60
CA THR A 197 -14.88 11.48 2.30
C THR A 197 -15.47 10.35 3.14
N THR A 198 -15.55 10.49 4.44
CA THR A 198 -16.36 9.64 5.33
C THR A 198 -17.80 10.14 5.43
N LEU A 199 -18.04 11.41 5.10
CA LEU A 199 -19.33 12.09 5.03
C LEU A 199 -19.36 12.95 3.76
N ASP A 200 -20.56 13.35 3.35
CA ASP A 200 -20.75 14.33 2.28
C ASP A 200 -20.40 15.72 2.81
N ASN A 201 -19.66 16.48 2.01
CA ASN A 201 -19.18 17.82 2.37
C ASN A 201 -19.70 18.84 1.38
N GLU A 202 -19.83 20.08 1.84
CA GLU A 202 -20.15 21.22 1.00
C GLU A 202 -18.89 21.66 0.23
N ASN A 203 -18.98 21.66 -1.10
CA ASN A 203 -17.89 22.09 -1.97
C ASN A 203 -18.41 22.91 -3.13
N GLU A 204 -17.56 23.82 -3.62
CA GLU A 204 -17.64 24.46 -4.93
C GLU A 204 -16.24 24.56 -5.51
N ASP A 205 -15.96 23.77 -6.57
CA ASP A 205 -14.64 23.60 -7.15
C ASP A 205 -14.67 23.72 -8.66
N TRP A 206 -13.76 24.52 -9.17
CA TRP A 206 -13.63 24.85 -10.58
C TRP A 206 -12.37 24.19 -11.16
N LEU A 207 -12.50 23.53 -12.32
CA LEU A 207 -11.39 23.05 -13.14
C LEU A 207 -11.45 23.82 -14.46
N ILE A 208 -10.50 24.75 -14.66
CA ILE A 208 -10.57 25.79 -15.71
C ILE A 208 -9.48 25.54 -16.73
N SER A 209 -9.84 25.57 -18.03
CA SER A 209 -8.89 25.45 -19.15
C SER A 209 -7.97 26.68 -19.25
N PRO A 210 -6.83 26.58 -19.94
CA PRO A 210 -6.15 27.74 -20.46
C PRO A 210 -7.02 28.50 -21.49
N ALA A 211 -6.57 29.68 -21.92
CA ALA A 211 -7.19 30.42 -23.01
C ALA A 211 -7.19 29.61 -24.31
N ILE A 212 -8.32 29.61 -25.00
CA ILE A 212 -8.48 28.98 -26.32
C ILE A 212 -8.86 30.05 -27.30
N ASN A 213 -8.01 30.34 -28.28
CA ASN A 213 -8.31 31.32 -29.33
C ASN A 213 -9.17 30.68 -30.42
N VAL A 214 -10.48 30.80 -30.30
CA VAL A 214 -11.43 30.25 -31.28
C VAL A 214 -11.52 31.03 -32.57
N SER A 215 -10.98 32.25 -32.65
CA SER A 215 -10.94 33.04 -33.89
C SER A 215 -9.78 32.64 -34.81
N SER A 216 -8.85 31.84 -34.35
CA SER A 216 -7.72 31.37 -35.18
C SER A 216 -8.07 30.22 -36.12
N ALA A 217 -9.21 29.58 -35.96
CA ALA A 217 -9.62 28.40 -36.72
C ALA A 217 -11.07 28.49 -37.19
N GLU A 218 -11.42 27.69 -38.20
CA GLU A 218 -12.78 27.49 -38.66
C GLU A 218 -13.34 26.18 -38.16
N SER A 219 -14.66 26.10 -37.99
CA SER A 219 -15.39 24.89 -37.52
C SER A 219 -14.83 24.36 -36.21
N VAL A 220 -14.72 25.25 -35.20
CA VAL A 220 -14.17 24.92 -33.89
C VAL A 220 -15.15 24.08 -33.09
N VAL A 221 -14.71 22.93 -32.65
CA VAL A 221 -15.52 21.93 -31.95
C VAL A 221 -14.88 21.52 -30.63
N LEU A 222 -15.70 21.47 -29.58
CA LEU A 222 -15.35 20.94 -28.25
C LEU A 222 -15.99 19.58 -28.06
N ASN A 223 -15.24 18.64 -27.52
CA ASN A 223 -15.75 17.40 -26.94
C ASN A 223 -14.89 16.93 -25.74
N PHE A 224 -15.44 16.04 -24.94
CA PHE A 224 -14.81 15.40 -23.76
C PHE A 224 -15.63 14.16 -23.38
N ILE A 225 -15.14 13.38 -22.43
CA ILE A 225 -15.89 12.29 -21.82
C ILE A 225 -16.08 12.53 -20.32
N THR A 226 -17.17 11.98 -19.76
CA THR A 226 -17.42 12.05 -18.32
C THR A 226 -17.83 10.69 -17.77
N ALA A 227 -17.42 10.41 -16.52
CA ALA A 227 -17.98 9.35 -15.72
C ALA A 227 -18.52 9.93 -14.40
N LYS A 228 -19.56 9.29 -13.87
CA LYS A 228 -20.21 9.69 -12.62
C LYS A 228 -20.54 8.48 -11.78
N ASN A 229 -20.47 8.66 -10.45
CA ASN A 229 -21.12 7.71 -9.53
C ASN A 229 -21.67 8.45 -8.31
N TYR A 230 -22.55 7.74 -7.60
CA TYR A 230 -23.30 8.28 -6.47
C TYR A 230 -24.27 9.41 -6.84
N SER A 231 -24.99 9.93 -5.85
CA SER A 231 -26.03 10.95 -6.02
C SER A 231 -25.72 12.20 -5.22
N GLY A 232 -26.31 13.31 -5.62
CA GLY A 232 -26.13 14.61 -5.00
C GLY A 232 -25.10 15.49 -5.71
N GLY A 233 -25.09 16.76 -5.33
CA GLY A 233 -24.24 17.76 -5.97
C GLY A 233 -24.65 18.08 -7.40
N THR A 234 -23.96 19.03 -8.01
CA THR A 234 -24.15 19.39 -9.42
C THR A 234 -22.81 19.37 -10.15
N PHE A 235 -22.87 19.16 -11.45
CA PHE A 235 -21.74 19.30 -12.36
C PHE A 235 -22.18 20.17 -13.53
N LYS A 236 -21.38 21.18 -13.84
CA LYS A 236 -21.68 22.12 -14.90
C LYS A 236 -20.50 22.31 -15.82
N VAL A 237 -20.79 22.57 -17.08
CA VAL A 237 -19.82 23.04 -18.08
C VAL A 237 -20.09 24.49 -18.33
N MET A 238 -19.11 25.34 -18.01
CA MET A 238 -19.22 26.79 -18.07
C MET A 238 -18.25 27.34 -19.10
N LEU A 239 -18.65 28.40 -19.80
CA LEU A 239 -17.83 29.09 -20.79
C LEU A 239 -17.77 30.58 -20.46
N SER A 240 -16.56 31.18 -20.55
CA SER A 240 -16.33 32.62 -20.43
C SER A 240 -15.50 33.12 -21.59
N SER A 241 -15.85 34.30 -22.11
CA SER A 241 -15.05 35.06 -23.07
C SER A 241 -14.41 36.33 -22.47
N ASN A 242 -14.51 36.50 -21.15
CA ASN A 242 -13.97 37.67 -20.44
C ASN A 242 -13.26 37.29 -19.13
N PHE A 243 -12.95 36.01 -18.91
CA PHE A 243 -12.13 35.61 -17.78
C PHE A 243 -10.70 36.13 -17.93
N SER A 244 -10.09 36.62 -16.86
CA SER A 244 -8.80 37.32 -16.89
C SER A 244 -7.60 36.40 -17.14
N GLY A 245 -7.79 35.07 -16.99
CA GLY A 245 -6.69 34.07 -16.98
C GLY A 245 -5.91 34.06 -15.65
N THR A 246 -6.35 34.82 -14.63
CA THR A 246 -5.81 34.74 -13.28
C THR A 246 -6.68 33.79 -12.47
N TYR A 247 -6.20 32.58 -12.20
CA TYR A 247 -6.96 31.48 -11.60
C TYR A 247 -7.17 31.71 -10.10
N SER A 248 -8.07 32.63 -9.74
CA SER A 248 -8.45 32.93 -8.37
C SER A 248 -9.96 33.03 -8.19
N ALA A 249 -10.45 32.78 -6.97
CA ALA A 249 -11.87 32.95 -6.63
C ALA A 249 -12.42 34.34 -6.96
N THR A 250 -11.60 35.37 -6.78
CA THR A 250 -11.99 36.76 -7.08
C THR A 250 -12.18 36.98 -8.57
N ASP A 251 -11.28 36.45 -9.40
CA ASP A 251 -11.34 36.64 -10.85
C ASP A 251 -12.47 35.76 -11.47
N ILE A 252 -12.71 34.58 -10.93
CA ILE A 252 -13.86 33.74 -11.31
C ILE A 252 -15.17 34.51 -11.06
N ALA A 253 -15.32 35.15 -9.89
CA ALA A 253 -16.51 35.91 -9.55
C ALA A 253 -16.64 37.23 -10.37
N ALA A 254 -15.55 37.78 -10.87
CA ALA A 254 -15.55 38.99 -11.71
C ALA A 254 -15.89 38.70 -13.17
N ALA A 255 -15.67 37.46 -13.64
CA ALA A 255 -15.96 37.06 -15.01
C ALA A 255 -17.44 36.72 -15.21
N SER A 256 -17.88 36.78 -16.47
CA SER A 256 -19.20 36.29 -16.87
C SER A 256 -19.10 34.88 -17.41
N TRP A 257 -19.77 33.94 -16.75
CA TRP A 257 -19.79 32.55 -17.14
C TRP A 257 -21.17 32.11 -17.67
N THR A 258 -21.19 31.55 -18.85
CA THR A 258 -22.39 30.98 -19.48
C THR A 258 -22.47 29.50 -19.18
N ASP A 259 -23.58 29.04 -18.62
CA ASP A 259 -23.86 27.60 -18.41
C ASP A 259 -24.24 26.97 -19.75
N ILE A 260 -23.37 26.12 -20.29
CA ILE A 260 -23.57 25.41 -21.56
C ILE A 260 -23.82 23.91 -21.35
N THR A 261 -24.01 23.47 -20.11
CA THR A 261 -24.15 22.06 -19.69
C THR A 261 -25.21 21.30 -20.50
N SER A 262 -26.34 21.94 -20.80
CA SER A 262 -27.46 21.28 -21.50
C SER A 262 -27.15 20.86 -22.94
N ASN A 263 -26.02 21.30 -23.50
CA ASN A 263 -25.60 20.92 -24.85
C ASN A 263 -24.84 19.58 -24.91
N PHE A 264 -24.53 19.01 -23.76
CA PHE A 264 -23.67 17.83 -23.65
C PHE A 264 -24.45 16.61 -23.13
N ALA A 265 -24.11 15.44 -23.63
CA ALA A 265 -24.45 14.18 -22.99
C ALA A 265 -23.46 13.92 -21.84
N LEU A 266 -23.98 13.78 -20.63
CA LEU A 266 -23.16 13.54 -19.45
C LEU A 266 -23.46 12.18 -18.84
N SER A 267 -22.49 11.57 -18.14
CA SER A 267 -22.68 10.31 -17.44
C SER A 267 -23.82 10.40 -16.41
N THR A 268 -24.65 9.38 -16.36
CA THR A 268 -25.79 9.27 -15.43
C THR A 268 -25.49 8.44 -14.19
N GLY A 269 -24.35 7.74 -14.15
CA GLY A 269 -23.92 6.97 -12.98
C GLY A 269 -23.20 5.67 -13.31
N GLY A 270 -22.77 4.96 -12.25
CA GLY A 270 -22.10 3.66 -12.33
C GLY A 270 -20.70 3.69 -12.90
N TYR A 271 -20.02 4.84 -12.86
CA TYR A 271 -18.72 5.07 -13.50
C TYR A 271 -18.68 4.70 -15.00
N ALA A 272 -19.84 4.81 -15.67
CA ALA A 272 -19.89 4.61 -17.11
C ALA A 272 -19.40 5.86 -17.81
N TRP A 273 -18.34 5.75 -18.60
CA TRP A 273 -17.85 6.80 -19.47
C TRP A 273 -18.85 7.13 -20.56
N VAL A 274 -19.16 8.39 -20.73
CA VAL A 274 -20.11 8.92 -21.72
C VAL A 274 -19.46 10.06 -22.46
N SER A 275 -19.42 9.95 -23.80
CA SER A 275 -18.96 11.06 -24.66
C SER A 275 -19.95 12.22 -24.62
N SER A 276 -19.42 13.42 -24.45
CA SER A 276 -20.21 14.65 -24.41
C SER A 276 -20.96 14.93 -25.73
N GLY A 277 -20.52 14.34 -26.83
CA GLY A 277 -20.87 14.78 -28.18
C GLY A 277 -20.10 16.06 -28.54
N ASP A 278 -20.24 16.47 -29.81
CA ASP A 278 -19.57 17.65 -30.35
C ASP A 278 -20.39 18.93 -30.08
N TYR A 279 -19.71 19.97 -29.62
CA TYR A 279 -20.29 21.30 -29.42
C TYR A 279 -19.50 22.35 -30.20
N SER A 280 -20.17 23.06 -31.15
CA SER A 280 -19.53 24.13 -31.93
C SER A 280 -19.25 25.37 -31.08
N LEU A 281 -18.04 25.86 -31.19
CA LEU A 281 -17.61 27.14 -30.62
C LEU A 281 -17.61 28.29 -31.64
N ASP A 282 -18.04 28.08 -32.87
CA ASP A 282 -18.03 29.08 -33.96
C ASP A 282 -18.86 30.36 -33.66
N ALA A 283 -19.77 30.28 -32.69
CA ALA A 283 -20.55 31.44 -32.23
C ALA A 283 -19.72 32.41 -31.38
N TYR A 284 -18.53 32.01 -30.94
CA TYR A 284 -17.64 32.81 -30.09
C TYR A 284 -16.49 33.38 -30.89
N THR A 285 -15.87 34.42 -30.39
CA THR A 285 -14.72 35.10 -31.05
C THR A 285 -13.67 35.45 -30.01
N GLY A 286 -12.39 35.44 -30.42
CA GLY A 286 -11.27 35.73 -29.54
C GLY A 286 -10.93 34.56 -28.61
N GLU A 287 -10.48 34.88 -27.42
CA GLU A 287 -10.14 33.87 -26.41
C GLU A 287 -11.37 33.50 -25.61
N VAL A 288 -11.55 32.20 -25.39
CA VAL A 288 -12.56 31.64 -24.50
C VAL A 288 -11.90 30.73 -23.46
N TYR A 289 -12.53 30.61 -22.31
CA TYR A 289 -12.16 29.69 -21.23
C TYR A 289 -13.32 28.74 -20.96
N LEU A 290 -13.03 27.50 -20.74
CA LEU A 290 -13.98 26.47 -20.38
C LEU A 290 -13.71 26.00 -18.95
N ALA A 291 -14.76 25.74 -18.19
CA ALA A 291 -14.62 25.27 -16.83
C ALA A 291 -15.62 24.14 -16.53
N PHE A 292 -15.13 23.11 -15.85
CA PHE A 292 -15.94 22.12 -15.17
C PHE A 292 -16.15 22.55 -13.73
N VAL A 293 -17.40 22.78 -13.35
CA VAL A 293 -17.75 23.27 -12.01
C VAL A 293 -18.51 22.18 -11.27
N TYR A 294 -17.95 21.79 -10.16
CA TYR A 294 -18.54 20.85 -9.23
C TYR A 294 -19.10 21.57 -8.01
N THR A 295 -20.31 21.17 -7.57
CA THR A 295 -20.83 21.57 -6.26
C THR A 295 -21.42 20.37 -5.54
N SER A 296 -21.29 20.35 -4.21
CA SER A 296 -21.91 19.36 -3.33
C SER A 296 -22.42 20.00 -2.04
N THR A 297 -23.16 19.22 -1.27
CA THR A 297 -23.70 19.61 0.04
C THR A 297 -23.48 18.48 1.04
N THR A 298 -23.74 18.76 2.32
CA THR A 298 -23.71 17.73 3.37
C THR A 298 -24.81 16.65 3.25
N GLU A 299 -25.73 16.79 2.27
CA GLU A 299 -26.82 15.85 2.00
C GLU A 299 -26.57 15.02 0.74
N GLY A 300 -25.51 15.30 -0.02
CA GLY A 300 -25.16 14.54 -1.22
C GLY A 300 -23.95 15.08 -1.95
N ALA A 301 -23.03 14.18 -2.29
CA ALA A 301 -21.78 14.46 -2.99
C ALA A 301 -21.47 13.35 -4.00
N ALA A 302 -21.91 13.53 -5.25
CA ALA A 302 -21.54 12.63 -6.34
C ALA A 302 -20.04 12.72 -6.63
N THR A 303 -19.46 11.65 -7.14
CA THR A 303 -18.13 11.66 -7.76
C THR A 303 -18.30 11.91 -9.25
N TRP A 304 -17.53 12.84 -9.79
CA TRP A 304 -17.43 13.12 -11.21
C TRP A 304 -15.99 12.94 -11.69
N GLU A 305 -15.87 12.42 -12.90
CA GLU A 305 -14.63 12.20 -13.60
C GLU A 305 -14.74 12.80 -15.00
N VAL A 306 -13.67 13.42 -15.47
CA VAL A 306 -13.58 14.09 -16.80
C VAL A 306 -12.29 13.66 -17.46
N ASP A 307 -12.37 13.34 -18.75
CA ASP A 307 -11.22 12.94 -19.53
C ASP A 307 -11.39 13.26 -21.02
N ASP A 308 -10.34 13.01 -21.81
CA ASP A 308 -10.32 13.19 -23.28
C ASP A 308 -10.84 14.55 -23.73
N PHE A 309 -10.57 15.61 -22.95
CA PHE A 309 -10.98 16.95 -23.34
C PHE A 309 -10.23 17.41 -24.56
N ARG A 310 -10.95 17.77 -25.64
CA ARG A 310 -10.36 18.20 -26.89
C ARG A 310 -11.14 19.35 -27.50
N VAL A 311 -10.42 20.38 -27.97
CA VAL A 311 -10.93 21.40 -28.87
C VAL A 311 -10.18 21.32 -30.17
N THR A 312 -10.91 21.17 -31.28
CA THR A 312 -10.35 21.05 -32.63
C THR A 312 -10.95 22.09 -33.56
N GLY A 313 -10.24 22.40 -34.65
CA GLY A 313 -10.72 23.31 -35.71
C GLY A 313 -9.77 23.29 -36.90
N TYR A 314 -10.09 24.02 -37.96
CA TYR A 314 -9.24 24.10 -39.14
C TYR A 314 -8.49 25.45 -39.15
N LEU A 315 -7.19 25.40 -38.95
CA LEU A 315 -6.33 26.59 -39.03
C LEU A 315 -6.10 27.02 -40.51
N PRO A 316 -5.97 28.31 -40.83
CA PRO A 316 -5.62 28.79 -42.16
C PRO A 316 -4.28 28.22 -42.65
N ALA A 317 -4.11 28.10 -43.97
CA ALA A 317 -2.83 27.66 -44.56
C ALA A 317 -1.67 28.55 -44.12
N GLY A 318 -0.55 27.96 -43.73
CA GLY A 318 0.62 28.66 -43.20
C GLY A 318 0.50 29.11 -41.73
N SER A 319 -0.58 28.79 -41.08
CA SER A 319 -0.82 29.04 -39.62
C SER A 319 -0.47 27.87 -38.74
N ASP A 320 0.19 26.84 -39.24
CA ASP A 320 0.65 25.71 -38.42
C ASP A 320 1.83 26.13 -37.55
N ALA A 321 1.58 26.29 -36.24
CA ALA A 321 2.56 26.57 -35.21
C ALA A 321 2.88 25.32 -34.38
N SER A 322 2.55 24.10 -34.86
CA SER A 322 2.80 22.87 -34.12
C SER A 322 4.24 22.37 -34.28
N LEU A 323 4.65 21.55 -33.30
CA LEU A 323 5.89 20.78 -33.37
C LEU A 323 5.59 19.37 -33.88
N SER A 324 6.49 18.83 -34.72
CA SER A 324 6.51 17.42 -35.08
C SER A 324 7.36 16.59 -34.13
N ASP A 325 8.25 17.22 -33.33
CA ASP A 325 9.04 16.57 -32.30
C ASP A 325 9.53 17.59 -31.25
N LEU A 326 9.58 17.15 -29.99
CA LEU A 326 10.16 17.87 -28.89
C LEU A 326 11.13 16.95 -28.14
N MET A 327 12.38 17.35 -28.05
CA MET A 327 13.47 16.53 -27.54
C MET A 327 14.08 17.13 -26.29
N VAL A 328 14.44 16.28 -25.34
CA VAL A 328 15.17 16.65 -24.12
C VAL A 328 16.48 15.88 -24.06
N GLY A 329 17.59 16.61 -23.96
CA GLY A 329 18.92 15.99 -23.97
C GLY A 329 19.25 15.26 -25.28
N GLY A 330 18.56 15.62 -26.39
CA GLY A 330 18.71 14.99 -27.71
C GLY A 330 17.87 13.72 -27.92
N THR A 331 16.96 13.40 -27.01
CA THR A 331 16.02 12.28 -27.13
C THR A 331 14.61 12.83 -27.17
N SER A 332 13.77 12.35 -28.10
CA SER A 332 12.36 12.72 -28.17
C SER A 332 11.64 12.36 -26.89
N ILE A 333 10.72 13.23 -26.46
CA ILE A 333 9.85 12.94 -25.31
C ILE A 333 8.99 11.73 -25.67
N ASP A 334 8.97 10.74 -24.79
CA ASP A 334 8.15 9.54 -24.97
C ASP A 334 6.66 9.92 -24.96
N GLY A 335 5.92 9.42 -25.97
CA GLY A 335 4.52 9.80 -26.17
C GLY A 335 4.32 11.26 -26.58
N PHE A 336 5.32 11.89 -27.28
CA PHE A 336 5.12 13.23 -27.81
C PHE A 336 3.90 13.28 -28.73
N ASP A 337 3.01 14.22 -28.49
CA ASP A 337 1.86 14.57 -29.33
C ASP A 337 1.91 16.08 -29.63
N ALA A 338 1.83 16.45 -30.89
CA ALA A 338 1.83 17.84 -31.34
C ALA A 338 0.72 18.70 -30.69
N ALA A 339 -0.38 18.07 -30.29
CA ALA A 339 -1.50 18.72 -29.63
C ALA A 339 -1.30 18.90 -28.12
N LYS A 340 -0.42 18.12 -27.51
CA LYS A 340 -0.09 18.23 -26.09
C LYS A 340 0.99 19.29 -25.88
N VAL A 341 0.61 20.36 -25.24
CA VAL A 341 1.48 21.55 -25.09
C VAL A 341 2.21 21.64 -23.76
N SER A 342 1.97 20.70 -22.85
CA SER A 342 2.62 20.66 -21.53
C SER A 342 3.12 19.26 -21.23
N TYR A 343 4.40 19.18 -20.89
CA TYR A 343 5.10 17.94 -20.53
C TYR A 343 5.77 18.11 -19.19
N GLU A 344 5.72 17.07 -18.37
CA GLU A 344 6.47 16.98 -17.13
C GLU A 344 7.49 15.84 -17.23
N MET A 345 8.70 16.10 -16.75
CA MET A 345 9.79 15.12 -16.80
C MET A 345 10.44 14.97 -15.43
N ILE A 346 10.52 13.75 -14.96
CA ILE A 346 11.30 13.43 -13.75
C ILE A 346 12.78 13.42 -14.13
N ILE A 347 13.59 14.16 -13.38
CA ILE A 347 15.03 14.30 -13.60
C ILE A 347 15.77 13.62 -12.45
N GLU A 348 16.69 12.71 -12.80
CA GLU A 348 17.50 12.00 -11.79
C GLU A 348 18.29 12.97 -10.92
N ALA A 349 18.45 12.63 -9.64
CA ALA A 349 19.13 13.46 -8.63
C ALA A 349 20.60 13.78 -8.98
N SER A 350 21.21 13.00 -9.86
CA SER A 350 22.56 13.24 -10.37
C SER A 350 22.67 14.38 -11.40
N VAL A 351 21.54 14.83 -11.96
CA VAL A 351 21.49 15.92 -12.95
C VAL A 351 21.37 17.25 -12.21
N THR A 352 22.40 18.06 -12.32
CA THR A 352 22.53 19.32 -11.56
C THR A 352 22.19 20.60 -12.36
N ALA A 353 21.95 20.45 -13.68
CA ALA A 353 21.58 21.56 -14.54
C ALA A 353 20.39 21.14 -15.45
N PRO A 354 19.50 22.08 -15.80
CA PRO A 354 18.38 21.77 -16.69
C PRO A 354 18.87 21.16 -18.01
N PRO A 355 18.27 20.04 -18.45
CA PRO A 355 18.58 19.46 -19.76
C PRO A 355 18.23 20.42 -20.89
N ALA A 356 19.02 20.37 -21.97
CA ALA A 356 18.71 21.15 -23.17
C ALA A 356 17.46 20.62 -23.87
N VAL A 357 16.54 21.51 -24.22
CA VAL A 357 15.36 21.21 -25.03
C VAL A 357 15.61 21.65 -26.46
N THR A 358 15.33 20.77 -27.41
CA THR A 358 15.38 21.02 -28.84
C THR A 358 14.06 20.59 -29.49
N TYR A 359 13.78 21.05 -30.71
CA TYR A 359 12.49 20.85 -31.34
C TYR A 359 12.62 20.64 -32.84
N THR A 360 11.57 20.12 -33.45
CA THR A 360 11.34 20.14 -34.92
C THR A 360 9.91 20.67 -35.12
N THR A 361 9.78 21.69 -36.00
CA THR A 361 8.46 22.24 -36.36
C THR A 361 7.76 21.32 -37.36
N THR A 362 6.44 21.23 -37.34
CA THR A 362 5.63 20.50 -38.34
C THR A 362 5.73 21.21 -39.69
N ASP A 363 5.49 22.52 -39.69
CA ASP A 363 5.78 23.36 -40.87
C ASP A 363 7.26 23.82 -40.85
N PRO A 364 8.10 23.41 -41.81
CA PRO A 364 9.51 23.79 -41.82
C PRO A 364 9.73 25.28 -42.01
N THR A 365 8.72 26.07 -42.38
CA THR A 365 8.76 27.53 -42.51
C THR A 365 8.37 28.26 -41.20
N ALA A 366 7.83 27.54 -40.22
CA ALA A 366 7.61 28.06 -38.89
C ALA A 366 8.93 28.26 -38.14
N SER A 367 8.96 29.19 -37.19
CA SER A 367 10.12 29.48 -36.34
C SER A 367 9.78 29.27 -34.87
N ALA A 368 10.78 28.94 -34.01
CA ALA A 368 10.53 28.84 -32.60
C ALA A 368 11.62 29.47 -31.73
N VAL A 369 11.22 29.97 -30.57
CA VAL A 369 12.09 30.55 -29.55
C VAL A 369 12.03 29.68 -28.30
N VAL A 370 13.22 29.22 -27.85
CA VAL A 370 13.34 28.42 -26.62
C VAL A 370 13.82 29.31 -25.49
N THR A 371 13.06 29.35 -24.41
CA THR A 371 13.45 29.93 -23.12
C THR A 371 13.71 28.77 -22.15
N ASN A 372 14.97 28.51 -21.87
CA ASN A 372 15.36 27.37 -21.05
C ASN A 372 15.06 27.59 -19.57
N ALA A 373 14.73 26.50 -18.87
CA ALA A 373 14.77 26.43 -17.41
C ALA A 373 16.13 26.93 -16.89
N THR A 374 16.13 27.60 -15.77
CA THR A 374 17.34 28.26 -15.23
C THR A 374 17.90 27.56 -14.01
N ASP A 375 17.05 26.90 -13.22
CA ASP A 375 17.44 26.26 -11.96
C ASP A 375 16.49 25.09 -11.61
N LEU A 376 17.03 23.88 -11.49
CA LEU A 376 16.27 22.70 -11.08
C LEU A 376 15.85 22.73 -9.59
N GLY A 377 16.54 23.52 -8.76
CA GLY A 377 16.21 23.71 -7.35
C GLY A 377 15.17 24.79 -7.08
N GLY A 378 14.83 25.60 -8.10
CA GLY A 378 13.92 26.73 -8.00
C GLY A 378 12.43 26.36 -7.99
N ASP A 379 11.59 27.36 -8.08
CA ASP A 379 10.15 27.20 -8.26
C ASP A 379 9.79 26.60 -9.64
N ALA A 380 8.51 26.34 -9.88
CA ALA A 380 8.05 25.74 -11.14
C ALA A 380 8.47 26.57 -12.36
N ALA A 381 8.43 27.91 -12.28
CA ALA A 381 8.83 28.79 -13.37
C ALA A 381 10.32 28.66 -13.69
N ALA A 382 11.19 28.60 -12.67
CA ALA A 382 12.63 28.41 -12.86
C ALA A 382 12.98 27.03 -13.43
N ARG A 383 12.14 26.02 -13.22
CA ARG A 383 12.27 24.62 -13.67
C ARG A 383 11.63 24.36 -15.04
N THR A 384 10.93 25.35 -15.63
CA THR A 384 10.21 25.16 -16.88
C THR A 384 11.00 25.70 -18.07
N THR A 385 11.18 24.87 -19.09
CA THR A 385 11.58 25.34 -20.43
C THR A 385 10.33 25.59 -21.27
N THR A 386 10.29 26.74 -21.93
CA THR A 386 9.20 27.15 -22.81
C THR A 386 9.70 27.20 -24.27
N VAL A 387 8.94 26.61 -25.18
CA VAL A 387 9.18 26.71 -26.64
C VAL A 387 7.98 27.42 -27.27
N VAL A 388 8.18 28.65 -27.73
CA VAL A 388 7.16 29.43 -28.46
C VAL A 388 7.38 29.26 -29.95
N VAL A 389 6.48 28.54 -30.59
CA VAL A 389 6.50 28.35 -32.07
C VAL A 389 5.65 29.47 -32.68
N THR A 390 6.19 30.12 -33.72
CA THR A 390 5.48 31.08 -34.56
C THR A 390 5.34 30.51 -35.96
N ALA A 391 4.13 30.36 -36.44
CA ALA A 391 3.82 29.86 -37.77
C ALA A 391 4.35 30.77 -38.88
N ALA A 392 4.34 30.27 -40.11
CA ALA A 392 4.79 31.01 -41.29
C ALA A 392 4.00 32.29 -41.58
N ASP A 393 2.74 32.40 -41.08
CA ASP A 393 1.92 33.60 -41.17
C ASP A 393 2.45 34.74 -40.28
N GLY A 394 3.42 34.48 -39.41
CA GLY A 394 4.02 35.43 -38.49
C GLY A 394 3.10 35.92 -37.35
N ILE A 395 1.91 35.37 -37.23
CA ILE A 395 0.87 35.78 -36.28
C ILE A 395 0.45 34.65 -35.36
N THR A 396 0.23 33.45 -35.93
CA THR A 396 -0.21 32.27 -35.16
C THR A 396 0.94 31.74 -34.32
N THR A 397 0.71 31.59 -33.00
CA THR A 397 1.75 31.05 -32.10
C THR A 397 1.20 29.91 -31.26
N GLN A 398 2.04 28.91 -31.00
CA GLN A 398 1.79 27.80 -30.05
C GLN A 398 2.92 27.76 -29.04
N THR A 399 2.59 27.57 -27.77
CA THR A 399 3.58 27.48 -26.70
C THR A 399 3.60 26.10 -26.12
N TYR A 400 4.76 25.45 -26.17
CA TYR A 400 5.02 24.16 -25.49
C TYR A 400 5.85 24.41 -24.24
N THR A 401 5.56 23.67 -23.18
CA THR A 401 6.27 23.75 -21.91
C THR A 401 6.79 22.38 -21.49
N VAL A 402 8.01 22.36 -20.95
CA VAL A 402 8.60 21.16 -20.32
C VAL A 402 8.98 21.54 -18.89
N LEU A 403 8.23 21.03 -17.92
CA LEU A 403 8.52 21.19 -16.49
C LEU A 403 9.43 20.05 -16.03
N PHE A 404 10.62 20.42 -15.54
CA PHE A 404 11.56 19.46 -14.97
C PHE A 404 11.29 19.27 -13.47
N ASN A 405 10.98 18.05 -13.08
CA ASN A 405 10.77 17.65 -11.68
C ASN A 405 11.98 16.83 -11.21
N PRO A 406 13.01 17.47 -10.59
CA PRO A 406 14.18 16.73 -10.13
C PRO A 406 13.84 15.85 -8.93
N ILE A 407 14.40 14.65 -8.91
CA ILE A 407 14.42 13.81 -7.73
C ILE A 407 15.32 14.49 -6.70
N ILE A 408 14.78 14.73 -5.50
CA ILE A 408 15.49 15.39 -4.41
C ILE A 408 16.16 14.33 -3.54
N ALA A 409 17.50 14.33 -3.52
CA ALA A 409 18.24 13.45 -2.64
C ALA A 409 18.14 13.93 -1.18
N VAL A 410 17.72 13.04 -0.29
CA VAL A 410 17.74 13.24 1.17
C VAL A 410 18.61 12.17 1.82
N ALA A 411 19.31 12.51 2.90
CA ALA A 411 20.29 11.61 3.50
C ALA A 411 19.62 10.42 4.21
N ASP A 412 18.52 10.67 4.92
CA ASP A 412 17.89 9.77 5.85
C ASP A 412 16.39 10.05 5.99
N LEU A 413 15.68 9.21 6.73
CA LEU A 413 14.24 9.34 6.95
C LEU A 413 13.87 10.55 7.80
N ALA A 414 14.70 10.98 8.75
CA ALA A 414 14.42 12.19 9.52
C ALA A 414 14.41 13.44 8.64
N THR A 415 15.34 13.52 7.69
CA THR A 415 15.38 14.60 6.70
C THR A 415 14.16 14.54 5.77
N LEU A 416 13.74 13.34 5.35
CA LEU A 416 12.55 13.14 4.54
C LEU A 416 11.28 13.58 5.29
N ARG A 417 11.14 13.18 6.54
CA ARG A 417 9.97 13.53 7.39
C ARG A 417 9.87 15.02 7.70
N ALA A 418 10.98 15.74 7.63
CA ALA A 418 11.04 17.19 7.87
C ALA A 418 10.64 18.04 6.65
N VAL A 419 10.26 17.42 5.53
CA VAL A 419 9.77 18.09 4.32
C VAL A 419 8.47 18.83 4.63
N ASP A 420 8.33 20.06 4.11
CA ASP A 420 7.11 20.83 4.24
C ASP A 420 5.94 20.13 3.52
N PRO A 421 4.76 20.02 4.13
CA PRO A 421 3.59 19.39 3.49
C PRO A 421 3.23 19.97 2.11
N ALA A 422 3.56 21.25 1.84
CA ALA A 422 3.38 21.86 0.53
C ALA A 422 4.24 21.22 -0.59
N ASP A 423 5.32 20.52 -0.21
CA ASP A 423 6.25 19.85 -1.11
C ASP A 423 6.08 18.32 -1.15
N TYR A 424 5.05 17.76 -0.53
CA TYR A 424 4.83 16.30 -0.46
C TYR A 424 4.67 15.64 -1.84
N ASN A 425 4.20 16.37 -2.83
CA ASN A 425 4.03 15.90 -4.22
C ASN A 425 5.35 15.83 -5.03
N ARG A 426 6.47 16.32 -4.47
CA ARG A 426 7.78 16.20 -5.13
C ARG A 426 8.35 14.79 -4.93
N ILE A 427 9.25 14.39 -5.84
CA ILE A 427 9.91 13.07 -5.75
C ILE A 427 11.19 13.20 -4.94
N TYR A 428 11.30 12.37 -3.92
CA TYR A 428 12.45 12.27 -3.04
C TYR A 428 13.15 10.93 -3.21
N GLN A 429 14.48 10.91 -3.03
CA GLN A 429 15.25 9.69 -2.96
C GLN A 429 16.02 9.66 -1.64
N VAL A 430 15.74 8.67 -0.81
CA VAL A 430 16.54 8.39 0.39
C VAL A 430 17.84 7.72 -0.06
N THR A 431 18.96 8.39 0.20
CA THR A 431 20.29 7.90 -0.21
C THR A 431 20.92 6.94 0.80
N GLY A 432 20.52 7.05 2.09
CA GLY A 432 20.85 6.10 3.13
C GLY A 432 20.13 4.77 2.95
N GLU A 433 20.64 3.73 3.63
CA GLU A 433 19.94 2.46 3.70
C GLU A 433 18.81 2.53 4.74
N VAL A 434 17.62 2.07 4.39
CA VAL A 434 16.51 1.87 5.30
C VAL A 434 16.26 0.37 5.45
N VAL A 435 15.83 -0.08 6.64
CA VAL A 435 15.62 -1.50 6.92
C VAL A 435 14.14 -1.78 7.11
N VAL A 436 13.65 -2.83 6.45
CA VAL A 436 12.26 -3.28 6.55
C VAL A 436 11.99 -3.80 7.97
N SER A 437 11.09 -3.13 8.69
CA SER A 437 10.70 -3.47 10.07
C SER A 437 9.36 -4.20 10.17
N GLY A 438 8.49 -4.08 9.15
CA GLY A 438 7.20 -4.78 9.10
C GLY A 438 6.66 -4.85 7.68
N ILE A 439 5.89 -5.90 7.37
CA ILE A 439 5.29 -6.10 6.04
C ILE A 439 3.82 -6.45 6.23
N ASN A 440 2.94 -5.74 5.54
CA ASN A 440 1.51 -5.99 5.46
C ASN A 440 1.06 -6.04 3.99
N ASP A 441 1.56 -7.05 3.28
CA ASP A 441 1.48 -7.16 1.83
C ASP A 441 0.03 -7.32 1.32
N SER A 442 -0.82 -7.94 2.14
CA SER A 442 -2.26 -8.10 1.85
C SER A 442 -3.05 -6.79 1.92
N GLN A 443 -2.48 -5.73 2.45
CA GLN A 443 -3.09 -4.40 2.50
C GLN A 443 -2.22 -3.40 1.74
N ARG A 444 -2.58 -3.09 0.49
CA ARG A 444 -1.93 -2.08 -0.35
C ARG A 444 -0.40 -2.27 -0.44
N HIS A 445 0.09 -3.51 -0.40
CA HIS A 445 1.51 -3.87 -0.43
C HIS A 445 2.38 -3.07 0.57
N GLN A 446 1.81 -2.75 1.74
CA GLN A 446 2.42 -1.88 2.74
C GLN A 446 3.68 -2.49 3.34
N LYS A 447 4.71 -1.67 3.49
CA LYS A 447 5.97 -2.00 4.17
C LYS A 447 6.34 -0.88 5.12
N TYR A 448 6.69 -1.21 6.36
CA TYR A 448 7.28 -0.28 7.29
C TYR A 448 8.79 -0.38 7.19
N VAL A 449 9.44 0.74 7.07
CA VAL A 449 10.91 0.82 7.03
C VAL A 449 11.40 1.85 8.04
N GLN A 450 12.59 1.63 8.56
CA GLN A 450 13.25 2.56 9.47
C GLN A 450 14.75 2.58 9.21
N ASP A 451 15.39 3.68 9.60
CA ASP A 451 16.84 3.80 9.73
C ASP A 451 17.22 4.21 11.16
N GLY A 452 18.43 4.66 11.40
CA GLY A 452 18.85 5.12 12.73
C GLY A 452 18.26 6.48 13.13
N SER A 453 17.47 7.13 12.28
CA SER A 453 16.96 8.48 12.47
C SER A 453 15.44 8.56 12.61
N ALA A 454 14.69 7.72 11.90
CA ALA A 454 13.21 7.71 11.88
C ALA A 454 12.65 6.46 11.21
N GLY A 455 11.31 6.33 11.21
CA GLY A 455 10.56 5.33 10.45
C GLY A 455 9.59 5.98 9.45
N ILE A 456 9.15 5.21 8.44
CA ILE A 456 8.09 5.61 7.51
C ILE A 456 7.32 4.40 6.98
N LEU A 457 6.03 4.59 6.72
CA LEU A 457 5.20 3.62 6.01
C LEU A 457 5.33 3.81 4.50
N ILE A 458 5.75 2.80 3.78
CA ILE A 458 5.61 2.72 2.32
C ILE A 458 4.20 2.20 2.03
N ASP A 459 3.37 3.03 1.39
CA ASP A 459 2.03 2.69 0.93
C ASP A 459 2.04 2.49 -0.58
N ASP A 460 2.21 1.25 -1.00
CA ASP A 460 2.41 0.86 -2.41
C ASP A 460 1.12 0.30 -3.01
N ALA A 461 0.08 1.10 -3.06
CA ALA A 461 -1.23 0.68 -3.58
C ALA A 461 -1.18 0.25 -5.04
N GLY A 462 -0.26 0.82 -5.82
CA GLY A 462 -0.07 0.49 -7.25
C GLY A 462 0.78 -0.76 -7.49
N GLY A 463 1.42 -1.34 -6.45
CA GLY A 463 2.33 -2.47 -6.63
C GLY A 463 3.59 -2.12 -7.43
N ILE A 464 4.06 -0.90 -7.29
CA ILE A 464 5.26 -0.38 -7.99
C ILE A 464 6.50 -1.16 -7.55
N ILE A 465 6.60 -1.51 -6.26
CA ILE A 465 7.70 -2.31 -5.74
C ILE A 465 7.38 -3.78 -5.97
N THR A 466 7.91 -4.34 -7.04
CA THR A 466 7.74 -5.75 -7.42
C THR A 466 8.77 -6.67 -6.78
N THR A 467 9.87 -6.11 -6.26
CA THR A 467 10.88 -6.84 -5.51
C THR A 467 10.32 -7.35 -4.20
N ALA A 468 10.45 -8.65 -3.96
CA ALA A 468 10.06 -9.26 -2.68
C ALA A 468 11.11 -8.97 -1.60
N TYR A 469 10.70 -8.37 -0.50
CA TYR A 469 11.53 -8.11 0.67
C TYR A 469 11.04 -8.94 1.86
N SER A 470 11.95 -9.16 2.80
CA SER A 470 11.69 -9.76 4.11
C SER A 470 11.98 -8.75 5.22
N VAL A 471 11.39 -8.94 6.39
CA VAL A 471 11.77 -8.15 7.58
C VAL A 471 13.26 -8.34 7.86
N GLY A 472 13.99 -7.24 8.04
CA GLY A 472 15.43 -7.21 8.18
C GLY A 472 16.21 -7.01 6.88
N ASP A 473 15.53 -6.91 5.73
CA ASP A 473 16.20 -6.53 4.48
C ASP A 473 16.44 -5.02 4.43
N GLY A 474 17.61 -4.63 3.93
CA GLY A 474 17.97 -3.25 3.68
C GLY A 474 17.57 -2.82 2.28
N ILE A 475 17.13 -1.58 2.14
CA ILE A 475 16.75 -0.94 0.88
C ILE A 475 17.56 0.35 0.74
N THR A 476 18.24 0.53 -0.39
CA THR A 476 18.91 1.78 -0.76
C THR A 476 18.25 2.37 -2.00
N GLY A 477 18.28 3.70 -2.12
CA GLY A 477 17.70 4.38 -3.27
C GLY A 477 16.17 4.38 -3.31
N LEU A 478 15.51 4.22 -2.15
CA LEU A 478 14.06 4.33 -2.03
C LEU A 478 13.61 5.68 -2.60
N THR A 479 12.82 5.66 -3.68
CA THR A 479 12.43 6.86 -4.45
C THR A 479 10.91 6.95 -4.52
N GLY A 480 10.34 8.11 -4.18
CA GLY A 480 8.90 8.33 -4.18
C GLY A 480 8.51 9.70 -3.64
N SER A 481 7.23 9.93 -3.50
CA SER A 481 6.63 11.14 -2.93
C SER A 481 6.06 10.88 -1.54
N LEU A 482 5.64 11.94 -0.86
CA LEU A 482 5.02 11.87 0.45
C LEU A 482 3.50 12.08 0.35
N SER A 483 2.79 11.52 1.28
CA SER A 483 1.36 11.74 1.50
C SER A 483 1.05 11.58 2.98
N GLU A 484 -0.05 12.12 3.45
CA GLU A 484 -0.52 11.94 4.80
C GLU A 484 -1.93 11.32 4.78
N TYR A 485 -2.14 10.26 5.54
CA TYR A 485 -3.45 9.67 5.71
C TYR A 485 -3.79 9.55 7.21
N ASN A 486 -4.81 10.28 7.64
CA ASN A 486 -5.22 10.31 9.06
C ASN A 486 -4.05 10.59 10.01
N LYS A 487 -3.20 11.54 9.68
CA LYS A 487 -2.00 11.94 10.41
C LYS A 487 -0.83 10.96 10.36
N LEU A 488 -0.93 9.86 9.65
CA LEU A 488 0.17 8.94 9.40
C LEU A 488 0.88 9.36 8.12
N LEU A 489 2.16 9.70 8.21
CA LEU A 489 2.97 10.03 7.04
C LEU A 489 3.27 8.77 6.24
N GLN A 490 3.06 8.85 4.93
CA GLN A 490 3.23 7.75 3.99
C GLN A 490 4.20 8.12 2.89
N PHE A 491 4.96 7.14 2.45
CA PHE A 491 5.81 7.22 1.28
C PHE A 491 5.17 6.46 0.14
N LEU A 492 4.90 7.16 -0.96
CA LEU A 492 4.32 6.59 -2.18
C LEU A 492 5.47 6.29 -3.15
N PRO A 493 5.80 5.03 -3.42
CA PRO A 493 6.94 4.69 -4.26
C PRO A 493 6.71 5.15 -5.70
N TYR A 494 7.75 5.71 -6.31
CA TYR A 494 7.79 6.10 -7.71
C TYR A 494 8.35 4.98 -8.61
N ARG A 495 9.28 4.18 -8.08
CA ARG A 495 9.91 3.06 -8.78
C ARG A 495 10.33 1.96 -7.80
N ASP A 496 10.55 0.76 -8.34
CA ASP A 496 11.11 -0.35 -7.59
C ASP A 496 12.59 -0.07 -7.26
N PRO A 497 13.00 -0.07 -5.98
CA PRO A 497 14.40 0.11 -5.61
C PRO A 497 15.32 -1.05 -6.06
N GLY A 498 14.75 -2.20 -6.43
CA GLY A 498 15.48 -3.39 -6.84
C GLY A 498 15.85 -4.32 -5.67
N THR A 499 16.85 -5.16 -5.88
CA THR A 499 17.25 -6.17 -4.88
C THR A 499 17.70 -5.54 -3.57
N ALA A 500 17.44 -6.25 -2.45
CA ALA A 500 17.89 -5.82 -1.13
C ALA A 500 19.40 -5.50 -1.10
N SER A 501 19.76 -4.36 -0.53
CA SER A 501 21.15 -3.90 -0.39
C SER A 501 21.90 -4.67 0.69
N SER A 502 21.17 -5.11 1.72
CA SER A 502 21.65 -5.99 2.79
C SER A 502 20.52 -6.88 3.26
N THR A 503 20.81 -7.94 4.00
CA THR A 503 19.80 -8.88 4.50
C THR A 503 20.08 -9.27 5.95
N ALA A 504 19.03 -9.75 6.63
CA ALA A 504 19.12 -10.22 8.01
C ALA A 504 19.64 -9.17 9.01
N ASN A 505 19.35 -7.89 8.76
CA ASN A 505 19.64 -6.83 9.70
C ASN A 505 18.83 -7.03 10.99
N THR A 506 19.53 -6.87 12.13
CA THR A 506 18.86 -6.92 13.43
C THR A 506 18.27 -5.57 13.76
N LEU A 507 16.94 -5.55 13.95
CA LEU A 507 16.21 -4.38 14.42
C LEU A 507 16.08 -4.45 15.94
N THR A 508 16.65 -3.49 16.65
CA THR A 508 16.45 -3.36 18.10
C THR A 508 15.30 -2.41 18.36
N PRO A 509 14.17 -2.87 18.93
CA PRO A 509 13.05 -1.99 19.23
C PRO A 509 13.47 -0.97 20.31
N GLN A 510 13.04 0.27 20.15
CA GLN A 510 13.21 1.29 21.15
C GLN A 510 12.24 1.03 22.30
N GLU A 511 12.74 0.95 23.56
CA GLU A 511 11.86 0.86 24.73
C GLU A 511 11.26 2.23 25.02
N VAL A 512 9.93 2.27 25.12
CA VAL A 512 9.16 3.50 25.36
C VAL A 512 8.12 3.28 26.46
N THR A 513 7.83 4.33 27.22
CA THR A 513 6.71 4.33 28.15
C THR A 513 5.40 4.64 27.41
N VAL A 514 4.26 4.20 27.94
CA VAL A 514 2.96 4.58 27.36
C VAL A 514 2.77 6.10 27.36
N ALA A 515 3.24 6.78 28.40
CA ALA A 515 3.15 8.23 28.52
C ALA A 515 3.94 8.96 27.42
N ASP A 516 5.20 8.55 27.18
CA ASP A 516 6.03 9.14 26.11
C ASP A 516 5.48 8.79 24.73
N PHE A 517 5.04 7.54 24.55
CA PHE A 517 4.45 7.04 23.30
C PHE A 517 3.21 7.84 22.89
N THR A 518 2.35 8.20 23.83
CA THR A 518 1.12 8.98 23.56
C THR A 518 1.36 10.48 23.45
N ALA A 519 2.30 11.02 24.25
CA ALA A 519 2.59 12.46 24.27
C ALA A 519 3.47 12.92 23.10
N SER A 520 4.27 12.03 22.51
CA SER A 520 5.26 12.35 21.49
C SER A 520 5.23 11.33 20.34
N GLN A 521 4.05 10.94 19.91
CA GLN A 521 3.81 9.89 18.91
C GLN A 521 4.61 10.10 17.62
N GLU A 522 4.77 11.34 17.17
CA GLU A 522 5.53 11.71 15.97
C GLU A 522 7.00 11.28 16.03
N ASN A 523 7.58 11.18 17.23
CA ASN A 523 8.98 10.76 17.42
C ASN A 523 9.19 9.26 17.19
N TYR A 524 8.12 8.49 17.18
CA TYR A 524 8.16 7.02 17.08
C TYR A 524 7.42 6.49 15.86
N GLU A 525 6.70 7.35 15.14
CA GLU A 525 5.85 6.96 14.04
C GLU A 525 6.57 6.10 13.00
N SER A 526 5.98 4.95 12.69
CA SER A 526 6.48 3.92 11.78
C SER A 526 7.76 3.20 12.23
N GLU A 527 8.24 3.45 13.45
CA GLU A 527 9.37 2.74 14.04
C GLU A 527 8.94 1.51 14.83
N LEU A 528 9.88 0.58 15.02
CA LEU A 528 9.71 -0.57 15.88
C LEU A 528 9.99 -0.16 17.33
N VAL A 529 8.98 -0.23 18.18
CA VAL A 529 9.07 0.11 19.60
C VAL A 529 8.69 -1.07 20.49
N LYS A 530 9.07 -1.01 21.76
CA LYS A 530 8.70 -1.99 22.79
C LYS A 530 8.15 -1.29 24.01
N ILE A 531 6.99 -1.75 24.47
CA ILE A 531 6.39 -1.33 25.76
C ILE A 531 6.44 -2.51 26.73
N ILE A 532 7.00 -2.27 27.92
CA ILE A 532 7.20 -3.29 28.95
C ILE A 532 6.01 -3.31 29.91
N GLY A 533 5.59 -4.51 30.34
CA GLY A 533 4.59 -4.71 31.39
C GLY A 533 3.19 -4.26 31.02
N VAL A 534 2.82 -4.41 29.77
CA VAL A 534 1.50 -4.03 29.25
C VAL A 534 0.41 -4.93 29.80
N LYS A 535 -0.64 -4.35 30.39
CA LYS A 535 -1.90 -4.99 30.74
C LYS A 535 -2.92 -4.85 29.63
N PHE A 536 -3.66 -5.92 29.35
CA PHE A 536 -4.73 -5.94 28.35
C PHE A 536 -6.10 -5.82 29.03
N THR A 537 -6.82 -4.74 28.72
CA THR A 537 -8.20 -4.57 29.18
C THR A 537 -9.10 -5.62 28.51
N GLY A 538 -9.83 -6.38 29.34
CA GLY A 538 -10.73 -7.44 28.85
C GLY A 538 -10.06 -8.79 28.60
N ALA A 539 -8.79 -8.99 29.00
CA ALA A 539 -8.20 -10.32 29.08
C ALA A 539 -8.93 -11.14 30.15
N ASP A 540 -9.44 -12.32 29.79
CA ASP A 540 -10.21 -13.22 30.68
C ASP A 540 -9.71 -14.67 30.61
N GLY A 541 -8.57 -14.90 29.98
CA GLY A 541 -7.97 -16.21 29.74
C GLY A 541 -8.60 -17.00 28.59
N THR A 542 -9.62 -16.45 27.92
CA THR A 542 -10.33 -17.10 26.80
C THR A 542 -10.50 -16.18 25.57
N ALA A 543 -10.61 -14.86 25.79
CA ALA A 543 -10.71 -13.88 24.72
C ALA A 543 -9.47 -13.95 23.81
N ALA A 544 -9.69 -13.91 22.50
CA ALA A 544 -8.63 -14.03 21.51
C ALA A 544 -8.50 -12.75 20.66
N PHE A 545 -7.29 -12.51 20.16
CA PHE A 545 -7.04 -11.45 19.19
C PHE A 545 -7.83 -11.71 17.90
N GLN A 546 -8.30 -10.64 17.29
CA GLN A 546 -8.96 -10.61 15.97
C GLN A 546 -8.27 -9.59 15.09
N GLU A 547 -8.29 -9.80 13.79
CA GLU A 547 -7.74 -8.86 12.82
C GLU A 547 -8.51 -7.53 12.79
N LYS A 548 -7.80 -6.45 12.46
CA LYS A 548 -8.35 -5.08 12.27
C LYS A 548 -9.09 -4.54 13.50
N LYS A 549 -8.68 -4.95 14.70
CA LYS A 549 -9.34 -4.57 15.94
C LYS A 549 -8.42 -3.79 16.87
N ASN A 550 -9.01 -2.85 17.60
CA ASN A 550 -8.37 -2.08 18.65
C ASN A 550 -8.56 -2.78 20.01
N TYR A 551 -7.49 -2.78 20.81
CA TYR A 551 -7.47 -3.25 22.18
C TYR A 551 -6.88 -2.16 23.05
N THR A 552 -7.55 -1.81 24.15
CA THR A 552 -6.98 -0.90 25.14
C THR A 552 -5.92 -1.64 25.93
N ILE A 553 -4.73 -1.07 25.97
CA ILE A 553 -3.59 -1.55 26.76
C ILE A 553 -3.13 -0.47 27.72
N SER A 554 -2.60 -0.86 28.89
CA SER A 554 -2.18 0.07 29.92
C SER A 554 -0.91 -0.37 30.64
N VAL A 555 -0.16 0.62 31.15
CA VAL A 555 0.92 0.43 32.14
C VAL A 555 0.66 1.41 33.30
N GLY A 556 0.35 0.88 34.47
CA GLY A 556 -0.13 1.70 35.57
C GLY A 556 -1.46 2.39 35.25
N THR A 557 -1.48 3.72 35.20
CA THR A 557 -2.65 4.54 34.86
C THR A 557 -2.65 5.05 33.41
N ASP A 558 -1.55 4.86 32.70
CA ASP A 558 -1.40 5.36 31.32
C ASP A 558 -1.94 4.33 30.33
N GLU A 559 -2.77 4.77 29.40
CA GLU A 559 -3.45 3.93 28.43
C GLU A 559 -3.07 4.31 27.01
N THR A 560 -3.07 3.33 26.11
CA THR A 560 -2.95 3.50 24.66
C THR A 560 -3.68 2.38 23.92
N ILE A 561 -3.61 2.37 22.61
CA ILE A 561 -4.27 1.40 21.74
C ILE A 561 -3.23 0.40 21.19
N LEU A 562 -3.51 -0.88 21.30
CA LEU A 562 -2.90 -1.90 20.47
C LEU A 562 -3.85 -2.21 19.30
N ARG A 563 -3.35 -2.15 18.06
CA ARG A 563 -4.15 -2.43 16.87
C ARG A 563 -3.56 -3.57 16.04
N THR A 564 -4.39 -4.53 15.70
CA THR A 564 -4.02 -5.70 14.86
C THR A 564 -4.18 -5.36 13.38
N ILE A 565 -3.19 -4.67 12.79
CA ILE A 565 -3.22 -4.27 11.37
C ILE A 565 -2.59 -5.29 10.44
N PHE A 566 -1.62 -6.09 10.93
CA PHE A 566 -0.93 -7.10 10.13
C PHE A 566 -1.82 -8.32 9.94
N LEU A 567 -2.26 -8.55 8.70
CA LEU A 567 -3.25 -9.56 8.37
C LEU A 567 -2.60 -10.91 8.02
N GLY A 568 -3.32 -12.00 8.29
CA GLY A 568 -2.86 -13.35 7.97
C GLY A 568 -1.68 -13.83 8.80
N THR A 569 -1.40 -13.17 9.93
CA THR A 569 -0.35 -13.56 10.87
C THR A 569 -0.86 -14.57 11.89
N ASP A 570 0.06 -15.16 12.66
CA ASP A 570 -0.29 -16.11 13.72
C ASP A 570 -0.87 -15.44 14.98
N LEU A 571 -1.03 -14.12 14.98
CA LEU A 571 -1.64 -13.36 16.08
C LEU A 571 -3.15 -13.61 16.18
N ASN A 572 -3.82 -13.78 15.03
CA ASN A 572 -5.25 -14.05 15.03
C ASN A 572 -5.56 -15.35 15.78
N ASP A 573 -6.64 -15.34 16.56
CA ASP A 573 -7.10 -16.45 17.42
C ASP A 573 -6.15 -16.82 18.59
N LYS A 574 -5.04 -16.11 18.81
CA LYS A 574 -4.25 -16.26 20.04
C LYS A 574 -4.96 -15.64 21.22
N VAL A 575 -4.94 -16.35 22.35
CA VAL A 575 -5.52 -15.83 23.60
C VAL A 575 -4.79 -14.55 24.02
N ILE A 576 -5.56 -13.54 24.36
CA ILE A 576 -5.05 -12.26 24.84
C ILE A 576 -4.41 -12.49 26.22
N PRO A 577 -3.12 -12.20 26.41
CA PRO A 577 -2.46 -12.36 27.70
C PRO A 577 -2.96 -11.33 28.71
N TYR A 578 -2.92 -11.63 29.99
CA TYR A 578 -3.19 -10.63 31.03
C TYR A 578 -2.12 -9.53 31.04
N MET A 579 -0.86 -9.93 30.94
CA MET A 579 0.28 -9.02 30.82
C MET A 579 1.35 -9.58 29.89
N ALA A 580 2.02 -8.69 29.17
CA ALA A 580 3.17 -9.01 28.34
C ALA A 580 4.06 -7.79 28.12
N ASP A 581 5.32 -7.99 27.79
CA ASP A 581 6.05 -6.99 27.02
C ASP A 581 5.60 -7.11 25.56
N VAL A 582 5.34 -5.98 24.92
CA VAL A 582 4.86 -5.94 23.54
C VAL A 582 5.77 -5.12 22.67
N THR A 583 6.31 -5.76 21.64
CA THR A 583 7.00 -5.11 20.53
C THR A 583 5.98 -4.85 19.42
N GLY A 584 6.11 -3.76 18.69
CA GLY A 584 5.24 -3.47 17.55
C GLY A 584 5.68 -2.22 16.79
N ILE A 585 5.09 -2.01 15.64
CA ILE A 585 5.26 -0.77 14.88
C ILE A 585 4.41 0.32 15.55
N ALA A 586 5.02 1.46 15.82
CA ALA A 586 4.30 2.65 16.24
C ALA A 586 3.51 3.22 15.07
N THR A 587 2.21 3.34 15.20
CA THR A 587 1.36 3.94 14.17
C THR A 587 0.48 5.03 14.76
N VAL A 588 -0.10 5.85 13.88
CA VAL A 588 -0.99 6.95 14.26
C VAL A 588 -2.28 6.83 13.45
N TYR A 589 -3.40 7.09 14.10
CA TYR A 589 -4.68 7.26 13.41
C TYR A 589 -5.40 8.47 14.01
N ASN A 590 -5.51 9.54 13.22
CA ASN A 590 -5.93 10.89 13.67
C ASN A 590 -5.00 11.41 14.79
N ALA A 591 -5.45 11.40 16.03
CA ALA A 591 -4.66 11.84 17.19
C ALA A 591 -4.28 10.67 18.11
N ASP A 592 -4.64 9.44 17.76
CA ASP A 592 -4.45 8.27 18.62
C ASP A 592 -3.14 7.54 18.23
N ALA A 593 -2.20 7.47 19.17
CA ALA A 593 -1.03 6.60 19.05
C ALA A 593 -1.47 5.14 19.17
N GLN A 594 -1.02 4.30 18.26
CA GLN A 594 -1.38 2.88 18.21
C GLN A 594 -0.11 2.02 18.09
N LEU A 595 -0.01 1.00 18.93
CA LEU A 595 1.02 -0.02 18.84
C LEU A 595 0.52 -1.17 17.97
N ALA A 596 1.24 -1.51 16.91
CA ALA A 596 0.86 -2.56 15.98
C ALA A 596 1.85 -3.74 16.01
N PRO A 597 1.58 -4.80 16.79
CA PRO A 597 2.41 -6.01 16.79
C PRO A 597 2.28 -6.72 15.43
N ARG A 598 3.42 -7.23 14.93
CA ARG A 598 3.51 -7.85 13.60
C ARG A 598 3.03 -9.30 13.61
N ASN A 599 3.24 -10.01 14.72
CA ASN A 599 2.84 -11.40 14.94
C ASN A 599 2.91 -11.73 16.44
N TYR A 600 2.62 -12.97 16.83
CA TYR A 600 2.60 -13.36 18.25
C TYR A 600 4.00 -13.43 18.89
N ALA A 601 5.07 -13.54 18.11
CA ALA A 601 6.43 -13.50 18.64
C ALA A 601 6.83 -12.11 19.17
N ASP A 602 6.07 -11.06 18.82
CA ASP A 602 6.25 -9.72 19.38
C ASP A 602 5.77 -9.59 20.85
N PHE A 603 5.21 -10.67 21.43
CA PHE A 603 4.75 -10.72 22.81
C PHE A 603 5.68 -11.59 23.66
N VAL A 604 6.22 -11.03 24.74
CA VAL A 604 6.84 -11.79 25.83
C VAL A 604 5.81 -11.87 26.94
N VAL A 605 5.04 -12.97 26.92
CA VAL A 605 3.90 -13.15 27.82
C VAL A 605 4.39 -13.44 29.23
N TYR A 606 3.83 -12.77 30.22
CA TYR A 606 4.10 -13.00 31.63
C TYR A 606 3.34 -14.22 32.15
N SER A 607 3.97 -14.95 33.05
CA SER A 607 3.41 -16.20 33.61
C SER A 607 2.27 -15.89 34.60
N SER A 608 1.21 -16.69 34.52
CA SER A 608 0.11 -16.70 35.52
C SER A 608 0.38 -17.63 36.71
N ASP A 609 1.58 -18.20 36.83
CA ASP A 609 1.89 -19.11 37.94
C ASP A 609 2.15 -18.33 39.23
N ALA A 610 1.24 -18.48 40.18
CA ALA A 610 1.33 -17.95 41.53
C ALA A 610 1.79 -19.02 42.56
N THR A 611 2.48 -20.07 42.14
CA THR A 611 2.95 -21.11 43.03
C THR A 611 4.32 -20.79 43.64
N LEU A 612 4.64 -21.49 44.72
CA LEU A 612 5.96 -21.48 45.34
C LEU A 612 6.81 -22.66 44.84
N SER A 613 8.10 -22.42 44.61
CA SER A 613 9.11 -23.47 44.44
C SER A 613 9.71 -23.93 45.76
N ASP A 614 9.66 -23.09 46.81
CA ASP A 614 10.14 -23.45 48.15
C ASP A 614 9.47 -22.59 49.22
N LEU A 615 9.20 -23.20 50.38
CA LEU A 615 8.68 -22.56 51.60
C LEU A 615 9.49 -23.04 52.81
N LYS A 616 10.16 -22.10 53.46
CA LYS A 616 11.05 -22.41 54.57
C LYS A 616 10.59 -21.81 55.87
N VAL A 617 10.82 -22.55 56.95
CA VAL A 617 10.69 -22.12 58.32
C VAL A 617 12.05 -22.16 58.99
N SER A 618 12.52 -21.05 59.49
CA SER A 618 13.86 -20.90 60.08
C SER A 618 14.98 -21.42 59.19
N GLY A 619 14.86 -21.18 57.88
CA GLY A 619 15.87 -21.56 56.86
C GLY A 619 15.75 -23.01 56.35
N THR A 620 14.85 -23.82 56.88
CA THR A 620 14.65 -25.24 56.48
C THR A 620 13.32 -25.37 55.72
N THR A 621 13.36 -26.05 54.58
CA THR A 621 12.14 -26.31 53.80
C THR A 621 11.11 -27.06 54.62
N VAL A 622 9.86 -26.63 54.59
CA VAL A 622 8.75 -27.24 55.31
C VAL A 622 8.59 -28.69 54.89
N THR A 623 8.54 -29.59 55.86
CA THR A 623 8.42 -31.04 55.58
C THR A 623 7.17 -31.34 54.78
N GLY A 624 7.34 -32.07 53.62
CA GLY A 624 6.24 -32.38 52.73
C GLY A 624 5.79 -31.20 51.87
N PHE A 625 6.64 -30.18 51.65
CA PHE A 625 6.32 -29.07 50.78
C PHE A 625 6.00 -29.56 49.37
N ALA A 626 4.89 -29.07 48.82
CA ALA A 626 4.46 -29.27 47.43
C ALA A 626 3.71 -28.02 47.01
N ALA A 627 4.00 -27.51 45.79
CA ALA A 627 3.46 -26.27 45.23
C ALA A 627 1.92 -26.17 45.28
N GLY A 628 1.22 -27.30 45.18
CA GLY A 628 -0.25 -27.34 45.25
C GLY A 628 -0.85 -27.45 46.69
N THR A 629 -0.01 -27.51 47.72
CA THR A 629 -0.48 -27.60 49.10
C THR A 629 -0.46 -26.22 49.75
N MET A 630 -1.64 -25.70 50.11
CA MET A 630 -1.78 -24.32 50.59
C MET A 630 -1.67 -24.17 52.10
N THR A 631 -1.67 -25.27 52.89
CA THR A 631 -1.65 -25.19 54.38
C THR A 631 -0.64 -26.20 54.94
N TYR A 632 0.23 -25.72 55.79
CA TYR A 632 1.25 -26.50 56.47
C TYR A 632 1.11 -26.32 58.00
N ASN A 633 1.13 -27.42 58.72
CA ASN A 633 1.19 -27.42 60.18
C ASN A 633 2.64 -27.71 60.61
N VAL A 634 3.24 -26.77 61.29
CA VAL A 634 4.63 -26.89 61.80
C VAL A 634 4.59 -26.98 63.33
N SER A 635 5.07 -28.13 63.82
CA SER A 635 5.22 -28.36 65.25
C SER A 635 6.57 -27.80 65.72
N LEU A 636 6.52 -26.96 66.73
CA LEU A 636 7.69 -26.36 67.36
C LEU A 636 8.00 -27.07 68.67
N SER A 637 9.26 -27.06 69.06
CA SER A 637 9.70 -27.64 70.33
C SER A 637 9.03 -26.94 71.52
N ALA A 638 8.81 -27.71 72.63
CA ALA A 638 8.30 -27.16 73.85
C ALA A 638 9.17 -26.03 74.42
N GLY A 639 8.53 -24.92 74.79
CA GLY A 639 9.22 -23.74 75.29
C GLY A 639 9.60 -22.72 74.18
N THR A 640 9.28 -22.95 72.91
CA THR A 640 9.49 -21.94 71.84
C THR A 640 8.54 -20.76 72.13
N THR A 641 9.10 -19.54 72.24
CA THR A 641 8.36 -18.30 72.52
C THR A 641 8.41 -17.30 71.35
N THR A 642 9.35 -17.45 70.44
CA THR A 642 9.51 -16.56 69.28
C THR A 642 8.91 -17.18 68.03
N VAL A 643 8.14 -16.38 67.25
CA VAL A 643 7.61 -16.82 65.96
C VAL A 643 8.78 -17.10 65.00
N PRO A 644 8.86 -18.29 64.39
CA PRO A 644 9.89 -18.62 63.45
C PRO A 644 9.80 -17.73 62.20
N THR A 645 10.94 -17.37 61.64
CA THR A 645 10.98 -16.66 60.33
C THR A 645 10.53 -17.60 59.23
N VAL A 646 9.56 -17.18 58.45
CA VAL A 646 9.13 -17.86 57.20
C VAL A 646 9.72 -17.12 56.04
N THR A 647 10.27 -17.87 55.09
CA THR A 647 10.72 -17.35 53.78
C THR A 647 10.13 -18.23 52.69
N ALA A 648 9.82 -17.61 51.54
CA ALA A 648 9.24 -18.30 50.39
C ALA A 648 9.93 -17.88 49.10
N THR A 649 10.08 -18.80 48.20
CA THR A 649 10.61 -18.57 46.86
C THR A 649 9.50 -18.86 45.86
N PRO A 650 9.13 -17.92 44.99
CA PRO A 650 8.13 -18.21 43.96
C PRO A 650 8.65 -19.22 42.94
N ALA A 651 7.77 -19.90 42.24
CA ALA A 651 8.13 -20.84 41.16
C ALA A 651 8.58 -20.11 39.90
N GLU A 652 7.97 -18.95 39.66
CA GLU A 652 8.26 -18.05 38.53
C GLU A 652 9.02 -16.81 38.94
N GLU A 653 10.06 -16.47 38.16
CA GLU A 653 10.76 -15.18 38.28
C GLU A 653 9.80 -14.04 37.91
N GLY A 654 9.63 -13.06 38.75
CA GLY A 654 8.67 -11.97 38.54
C GLY A 654 7.36 -12.12 39.34
N ALA A 655 7.00 -13.31 39.81
CA ALA A 655 5.94 -13.44 40.80
C ALA A 655 6.38 -12.79 42.12
N THR A 656 5.47 -12.11 42.79
CA THR A 656 5.75 -11.39 44.02
C THR A 656 5.25 -12.16 45.22
N VAL A 657 6.00 -12.07 46.35
CA VAL A 657 5.66 -12.76 47.61
C VAL A 657 5.51 -11.73 48.72
N ASN A 658 4.35 -11.74 49.37
CA ASN A 658 4.07 -10.93 50.55
C ASN A 658 3.86 -11.85 51.76
N ILE A 659 4.66 -11.69 52.82
CA ILE A 659 4.61 -12.54 54.01
C ILE A 659 4.10 -11.73 55.17
N THR A 660 2.96 -12.18 55.76
CA THR A 660 2.41 -11.66 57.00
C THR A 660 2.70 -12.66 58.10
N PRO A 661 3.68 -12.39 58.99
CA PRO A 661 4.05 -13.30 60.06
C PRO A 661 2.94 -13.51 61.09
N ALA A 662 2.90 -14.70 61.70
CA ALA A 662 2.10 -14.96 62.88
C ALA A 662 2.39 -13.92 63.99
N THR A 663 1.37 -13.48 64.71
CA THR A 663 1.51 -12.45 65.75
C THR A 663 1.87 -13.05 67.09
N SER A 664 1.61 -14.35 67.29
CA SER A 664 1.88 -15.05 68.52
C SER A 664 1.99 -16.55 68.28
N LEU A 665 2.66 -17.29 69.15
CA LEU A 665 2.64 -18.75 69.18
C LEU A 665 1.60 -19.28 70.14
N THR A 666 0.93 -18.39 70.91
CA THR A 666 -0.17 -18.67 71.88
C THR A 666 -1.41 -17.95 71.35
N GLY A 667 -2.60 -18.46 71.68
CA GLY A 667 -3.85 -17.89 71.21
C GLY A 667 -4.58 -18.76 70.17
N ASP A 668 -5.44 -18.15 69.37
CA ASP A 668 -6.20 -18.86 68.33
C ASP A 668 -5.37 -19.22 67.10
N ALA A 669 -5.96 -19.96 66.19
CA ALA A 669 -5.23 -20.39 64.98
C ALA A 669 -4.79 -19.21 64.14
N ALA A 670 -5.57 -18.11 64.10
CA ALA A 670 -5.21 -16.93 63.29
C ALA A 670 -3.94 -16.25 63.87
N ALA A 671 -3.85 -16.09 65.17
CA ALA A 671 -2.64 -15.50 65.79
C ALA A 671 -1.37 -16.33 65.56
N ARG A 672 -1.51 -17.66 65.38
CA ARG A 672 -0.41 -18.61 65.19
C ARG A 672 -0.10 -18.93 63.72
N THR A 673 -0.75 -18.24 62.78
CA THR A 673 -0.61 -18.49 61.36
C THR A 673 0.25 -17.41 60.71
N THR A 674 1.32 -17.82 60.01
CA THR A 674 1.98 -16.98 59.01
C THR A 674 1.32 -17.20 57.67
N THR A 675 0.91 -16.11 57.03
CA THR A 675 0.32 -16.11 55.70
C THR A 675 1.36 -15.69 54.67
N VAL A 676 1.46 -16.43 53.59
CA VAL A 676 2.33 -16.13 52.42
C VAL A 676 1.44 -15.97 51.21
N GLU A 677 1.25 -14.75 50.75
CA GLU A 677 0.50 -14.43 49.57
C GLU A 677 1.46 -14.33 48.37
N VAL A 678 1.20 -15.08 47.33
CA VAL A 678 1.98 -15.11 46.10
C VAL A 678 1.10 -14.58 44.97
N THR A 679 1.54 -13.49 44.36
CA THR A 679 0.86 -12.93 43.16
C THR A 679 1.65 -13.31 41.96
N SER A 680 1.00 -13.86 40.92
CA SER A 680 1.63 -14.22 39.65
C SER A 680 2.27 -13.02 38.99
N HIS A 681 3.24 -13.27 38.08
CA HIS A 681 3.94 -12.20 37.34
C HIS A 681 2.96 -11.34 36.53
N ASP A 682 1.96 -11.96 35.90
CA ASP A 682 0.91 -11.29 35.14
C ASP A 682 -0.20 -10.66 35.99
N GLN A 683 -0.12 -10.81 37.33
CA GLN A 683 -1.07 -10.31 38.32
C GLN A 683 -2.51 -10.89 38.17
N SER A 684 -2.68 -11.97 37.42
CA SER A 684 -4.01 -12.60 37.19
C SER A 684 -4.42 -13.58 38.29
N ASP A 685 -3.45 -14.20 38.98
CA ASP A 685 -3.69 -15.20 40.01
C ASP A 685 -2.99 -14.84 41.33
N VAL A 686 -3.66 -15.11 42.44
CA VAL A 686 -3.12 -14.93 43.80
C VAL A 686 -3.35 -16.19 44.58
N LYS A 687 -2.28 -16.81 45.08
CA LYS A 687 -2.36 -17.96 45.97
C LYS A 687 -1.87 -17.64 47.37
N THR A 688 -2.60 -18.12 48.35
CA THR A 688 -2.29 -17.92 49.75
C THR A 688 -1.86 -19.23 50.40
N TYR A 689 -0.58 -19.30 50.79
CA TYR A 689 -0.06 -20.38 51.61
C TYR A 689 -0.11 -19.97 53.07
N THR A 690 -0.44 -20.94 53.96
CA THR A 690 -0.52 -20.73 55.41
C THR A 690 0.42 -21.68 56.12
N VAL A 691 1.17 -21.17 57.09
CA VAL A 691 1.99 -21.95 58.00
C VAL A 691 1.45 -21.77 59.41
N VAL A 692 0.82 -22.80 59.90
CA VAL A 692 0.21 -22.78 61.24
C VAL A 692 1.18 -23.41 62.25
N PHE A 693 1.64 -22.62 63.22
CA PHE A 693 2.55 -23.07 64.23
C PHE A 693 1.81 -23.71 65.41
N THR A 694 2.33 -24.82 65.89
CA THR A 694 1.87 -25.49 67.10
C THR A 694 3.08 -25.76 68.00
N VAL A 695 3.10 -25.18 69.19
CA VAL A 695 4.15 -25.47 70.13
C VAL A 695 3.79 -26.75 70.91
N ALA A 696 4.69 -27.70 70.89
CA ALA A 696 4.49 -28.95 71.59
C ALA A 696 4.28 -28.68 73.06
N THR A 697 3.17 -29.15 73.63
CA THR A 697 2.95 -29.21 75.08
C THR A 697 3.64 -30.47 75.66
N GLY A 698 4.95 -30.46 75.50
CA GLY A 698 5.73 -31.60 75.98
C GLY A 698 6.19 -31.36 77.44
N ILE A 699 6.05 -32.34 78.23
CA ILE A 699 6.94 -32.54 79.38
C ILE A 699 8.27 -32.91 78.75
N GLU A 700 9.22 -32.03 78.73
CA GLU A 700 10.60 -32.40 78.32
C GLU A 700 11.23 -33.29 79.36
N ASP A 701 11.31 -34.58 79.09
CA ASP A 701 12.02 -35.52 79.95
C ASP A 701 13.54 -35.48 79.59
N ASN A 702 14.13 -34.28 79.72
CA ASN A 702 15.53 -34.05 79.46
C ASN A 702 16.50 -34.71 80.43
N LEU A 703 15.99 -35.34 81.49
CA LEU A 703 16.78 -35.93 82.59
C LEU A 703 16.70 -37.45 82.59
N SER A 704 15.77 -38.09 81.88
CA SER A 704 15.52 -39.56 81.96
C SER A 704 16.73 -40.42 81.61
N GLY A 705 17.68 -39.87 80.78
CA GLY A 705 18.92 -40.56 80.44
C GLY A 705 20.05 -40.43 81.42
N LYS A 706 19.98 -39.44 82.36
CA LYS A 706 21.10 -39.10 83.27
C LYS A 706 21.16 -39.88 84.54
N PHE A 707 20.01 -40.39 85.03
CA PHE A 707 20.02 -41.19 86.28
C PHE A 707 19.61 -42.68 86.03
N ARG A 708 20.11 -43.56 86.88
CA ARG A 708 19.85 -45.00 86.81
C ARG A 708 19.29 -45.47 88.13
N ILE A 709 18.47 -46.49 88.12
CA ILE A 709 17.94 -47.16 89.31
C ILE A 709 18.26 -48.64 89.27
N TYR A 710 18.73 -49.16 90.38
CA TYR A 710 19.04 -50.61 90.47
C TYR A 710 19.02 -51.02 91.93
N PRO A 711 18.82 -52.35 92.22
CA PRO A 711 18.35 -53.33 91.28
C PRO A 711 16.88 -53.11 90.92
N VAL A 712 16.53 -53.52 89.70
CA VAL A 712 15.13 -53.57 89.23
C VAL A 712 14.92 -54.99 88.71
N PRO A 713 14.10 -55.85 89.32
CA PRO A 713 13.23 -55.53 90.52
C PRO A 713 14.02 -55.25 91.78
N ALA A 714 13.39 -54.50 92.75
CA ALA A 714 13.94 -54.11 93.98
C ALA A 714 13.32 -54.93 95.13
N ASN A 715 14.13 -55.47 96.11
CA ASN A 715 13.61 -56.15 97.30
C ASN A 715 13.58 -55.20 98.51
N ASP A 716 14.69 -55.00 99.15
CA ASP A 716 14.75 -54.25 100.40
C ASP A 716 15.18 -52.77 100.19
N GLU A 717 16.00 -52.54 99.17
CA GLU A 717 16.48 -51.21 98.78
C GLU A 717 16.57 -51.04 97.28
N ILE A 718 16.50 -49.83 96.88
CA ILE A 718 16.77 -49.43 95.45
C ILE A 718 17.76 -48.26 95.45
N THR A 719 18.72 -48.30 94.62
CA THR A 719 19.71 -47.25 94.49
C THR A 719 19.34 -46.41 93.29
N ALA A 720 19.26 -45.13 93.49
CA ALA A 720 19.26 -44.14 92.36
C ALA A 720 20.65 -43.56 92.25
N ALA A 721 21.21 -43.59 91.06
CA ALA A 721 22.61 -43.14 90.74
C ALA A 721 22.66 -42.24 89.50
N GLY A 722 23.63 -41.36 89.43
CA GLY A 722 23.69 -40.30 88.47
C GLY A 722 22.79 -39.13 88.82
N LEU A 723 22.84 -38.75 90.05
CA LEU A 723 21.90 -37.77 90.71
C LEU A 723 22.48 -36.36 90.70
N ASP A 724 23.45 -36.03 89.80
CA ASP A 724 24.11 -34.74 89.82
C ASP A 724 23.05 -33.59 89.76
N GLY A 725 23.08 -32.72 90.74
CA GLY A 725 22.14 -31.62 90.93
C GLY A 725 20.73 -32.01 91.38
N ALA A 726 20.48 -33.28 91.80
CA ALA A 726 19.21 -33.71 92.31
C ALA A 726 18.95 -33.15 93.68
N THR A 727 17.75 -32.61 93.91
CA THR A 727 17.33 -32.00 95.16
C THR A 727 16.36 -32.87 95.90
N LEU A 728 15.59 -33.72 95.26
CA LEU A 728 14.55 -34.54 95.84
C LEU A 728 14.25 -35.77 95.03
N ILE A 729 14.17 -36.93 95.65
CA ILE A 729 13.66 -38.19 95.08
C ILE A 729 12.34 -38.50 95.69
N GLU A 730 11.34 -38.77 94.97
CA GLU A 730 10.01 -39.18 95.39
C GLU A 730 9.60 -40.46 94.73
N ILE A 731 8.96 -41.36 95.47
CA ILE A 731 8.45 -42.62 94.91
C ILE A 731 6.92 -42.55 94.99
N PHE A 732 6.26 -42.89 93.92
CA PHE A 732 4.81 -42.92 93.75
C PHE A 732 4.36 -44.32 93.42
N ASP A 733 3.20 -44.71 93.97
CA ASP A 733 2.49 -45.93 93.53
C ASP A 733 1.81 -45.71 92.13
N VAL A 734 1.16 -46.75 91.65
CA VAL A 734 0.47 -46.73 90.31
C VAL A 734 -0.77 -45.82 90.32
N THR A 735 -1.27 -45.44 91.48
CA THR A 735 -2.37 -44.48 91.61
C THR A 735 -1.92 -43.04 91.81
N GLY A 736 -0.60 -42.82 91.79
CA GLY A 736 0.03 -41.46 91.86
C GLY A 736 0.20 -40.98 93.28
N ASN A 737 -0.08 -41.80 94.36
CA ASN A 737 0.18 -41.44 95.74
C ASN A 737 1.67 -41.53 96.06
N LYS A 738 2.19 -40.52 96.68
CA LYS A 738 3.56 -40.50 97.15
C LYS A 738 3.77 -41.43 98.35
N VAL A 739 4.61 -42.41 98.26
CA VAL A 739 4.85 -43.48 99.26
C VAL A 739 6.22 -43.33 99.93
N ALA A 740 7.16 -42.61 99.31
CA ALA A 740 8.45 -42.27 99.88
C ALA A 740 9.01 -40.97 99.32
N ALA A 741 9.82 -40.25 100.12
CA ALA A 741 10.59 -39.10 99.64
C ALA A 741 11.95 -39.05 100.30
N VAL A 742 13.01 -38.77 99.58
CA VAL A 742 14.37 -38.59 100.11
C VAL A 742 14.94 -37.28 99.49
N ARG A 743 15.50 -36.43 100.32
CA ARG A 743 16.22 -35.27 99.89
C ARG A 743 17.63 -35.69 99.42
N CYS A 744 18.12 -35.06 98.42
CA CYS A 744 19.48 -35.28 97.93
C CYS A 744 20.32 -34.05 98.28
N ASP A 745 21.37 -34.25 99.10
CA ASP A 745 22.29 -33.17 99.48
C ASP A 745 23.61 -33.36 98.71
N ASP A 746 23.53 -33.18 97.40
CA ASP A 746 24.66 -33.24 96.44
C ASP A 746 25.32 -34.64 96.27
N GLU A 747 24.58 -35.69 96.56
CA GLU A 747 25.04 -37.06 96.44
C GLU A 747 24.88 -37.58 95.02
N SER A 748 25.93 -38.20 94.41
CA SER A 748 25.86 -38.80 93.10
C SER A 748 25.03 -40.11 93.01
N SER A 749 24.75 -40.68 94.23
CA SER A 749 23.86 -41.84 94.33
C SER A 749 23.21 -41.91 95.76
N VAL A 750 21.95 -42.30 95.80
CA VAL A 750 21.18 -42.44 97.04
C VAL A 750 20.57 -43.85 97.10
N LYS A 751 20.74 -44.51 98.23
CA LYS A 751 20.05 -45.77 98.54
C LYS A 751 18.74 -45.47 99.31
N ILE A 752 17.67 -46.04 98.75
CA ILE A 752 16.31 -45.78 99.31
C ILE A 752 15.76 -47.12 99.80
N PRO A 753 15.45 -47.26 101.08
CA PRO A 753 14.83 -48.47 101.62
C PRO A 753 13.40 -48.56 101.07
N VAL A 754 13.09 -49.68 100.45
CA VAL A 754 11.76 -49.95 99.86
C VAL A 754 11.13 -51.26 100.46
N ALA A 755 11.74 -51.84 101.49
CA ALA A 755 11.22 -53.04 102.21
C ALA A 755 9.82 -52.89 102.74
N HIS A 756 9.42 -51.67 103.07
CA HIS A 756 8.05 -51.32 103.62
C HIS A 756 6.98 -51.20 102.54
N LEU A 757 7.39 -51.18 101.22
CA LEU A 757 6.45 -51.05 100.12
C LEU A 757 5.88 -52.44 99.74
N SER A 758 4.61 -52.48 99.45
CA SER A 758 3.94 -53.66 98.90
C SER A 758 4.51 -54.06 97.56
N ARG A 759 4.41 -55.36 97.23
CA ARG A 759 4.78 -55.79 95.89
C ARG A 759 3.95 -55.11 94.85
N GLY A 760 4.63 -54.59 93.78
CA GLY A 760 3.96 -53.83 92.73
C GLY A 760 4.86 -52.90 91.89
N LEU A 761 4.26 -52.20 91.00
CA LEU A 761 4.93 -51.24 90.15
C LEU A 761 4.91 -49.84 90.83
N TYR A 762 6.07 -49.19 90.83
CA TYR A 762 6.27 -47.87 91.40
C TYR A 762 7.02 -46.97 90.37
N PHE A 763 6.84 -45.66 90.53
CA PHE A 763 7.51 -44.60 89.81
C PHE A 763 8.42 -43.80 90.72
N MET A 764 9.65 -43.69 90.39
CA MET A 764 10.61 -42.82 91.05
C MET A 764 10.80 -41.53 90.28
N ARG A 765 10.49 -40.38 90.85
CA ARG A 765 10.71 -39.05 90.36
C ARG A 765 11.95 -38.47 90.99
N VAL A 766 12.87 -38.04 90.22
CA VAL A 766 14.08 -37.28 90.64
C VAL A 766 13.86 -35.84 90.18
N THR A 767 13.94 -34.90 91.10
CA THR A 767 13.75 -33.49 90.85
C THR A 767 15.10 -32.77 90.99
N THR A 768 15.43 -31.94 90.00
CA THR A 768 16.55 -31.04 89.98
C THR A 768 16.08 -29.59 89.76
N PRO A 769 16.92 -28.54 89.91
CA PRO A 769 16.52 -27.16 89.58
C PRO A 769 16.09 -26.98 88.14
N GLU A 770 16.50 -27.86 87.21
CA GLU A 770 16.22 -27.80 85.76
C GLU A 770 14.94 -28.55 85.39
N GLY A 771 14.33 -29.33 86.28
CA GLY A 771 13.15 -30.09 85.99
C GLY A 771 13.08 -31.43 86.82
N PHE A 772 12.31 -32.36 86.36
CA PHE A 772 12.28 -33.71 86.99
C PHE A 772 12.34 -34.79 85.92
N ALA A 773 12.81 -35.99 86.35
CA ALA A 773 12.74 -37.18 85.56
C ALA A 773 12.08 -38.33 86.28
N MET A 774 11.44 -39.22 85.61
CA MET A 774 10.76 -40.38 86.20
C MET A 774 11.31 -41.68 85.57
N LYS A 775 11.50 -42.65 86.50
CA LYS A 775 11.74 -44.05 86.10
C LYS A 775 10.83 -44.98 86.86
N ARG A 776 10.43 -46.03 86.29
CA ARG A 776 9.61 -47.11 86.88
C ARG A 776 10.48 -48.21 87.46
N PHE A 777 10.07 -48.79 88.50
CA PHE A 777 10.64 -50.01 89.03
C PHE A 777 9.57 -50.96 89.61
N VAL A 778 9.94 -52.21 89.72
CA VAL A 778 9.08 -53.23 90.30
C VAL A 778 9.64 -53.59 91.65
N LYS A 779 8.80 -53.59 92.67
CA LYS A 779 9.06 -54.07 94.03
C LYS A 779 8.60 -55.54 94.09
N GLU A 780 9.48 -56.44 94.49
CA GLU A 780 9.20 -57.88 94.74
C GLU A 780 8.97 -58.19 96.19
#